data_fe6b7c55cf67875ed35bb67b9cfc2bcb
#
_entry.id   fe6b7c55cf67875ed35bb67b9cfc2bcb
#
_cell.length_a   1.000
_cell.length_b   1.000
_cell.length_c   1.000
_cell.angle_alpha   90.00
_cell.angle_beta   90.00
_cell.angle_gamma   90.00
#
_symmetry.space_group_name_H-M   'P 1'
#
loop_
_entity.id
_entity.type
_entity.pdbx_description
1 polymer ?
#
loop_
_entity_poly.entity_id
_entity_poly.type
_entity_poly.pdbx_seq_one_letter_code
_entity_poly.pdbx_strand_id
1 'polypeptide(L)'
;MNLVELKEFIDAHHCSDNASWQRVVFDELFEMFSVIPIVSGVYNGNSPEEIAAERKDCDRKAAAIPKWEQFCTERNVTKPNWGDKIGICTGPASGILVVDVDDTAAFENFCRVNNIDKNFRTLTVLSSPGKFHLYFKYPVDGMDYRNRSQGNSCCGFDIRGNGGYVLGPGSIHPASKSFYSILAADEIAEAPDWVKQWSLNRTLPASDPDAGSHASSSGLGDKLNHLSAELRSRITADVAVGKRSEVSISVMEALIAEGFTKEEILDVFLLHPIGAKFREKGMAWFDREFEKAAAYVASQAKAQKSKSLDMSLELYATMQEFRYYSNEGKYYCKCQMGKGTVFLDIESQEFTGMIFSRQAAKTNSTGTTQQMRAALSRLKFHALDNATPVDKICRFKQNDHGLILNLARVSGECVVITKEGCSIVPQPDILVQKDADTLPIDHIEFGCNGLHACDAMLELMGITNMYDQHYLKMIMVSWLFEKVATPILFLIGEPGSGKTTLASALKGVFDPTENGGAYLPETMLEMALVLSKSGIAYVDNFTDLNKKIQNGLCLAFSKGYFPKKKNYTDTETVNIAMNCPVILSSIEVPHALQNDLFSRMSFFNISKKVHVAESDLNDELNKLYPKVRGELCNLAVQILNIIDNFKALGIKRHGDFDKLGQAYCSIVADEKMYKMIMKYRVKVDSLAVIKTSNIIDVFVKFIESNKFMFATMTDIFNCLVKICDPNSIGNMNPATLSKEIRKYSSLLESIGITIVEGGKVDSGRVYLFIAEDHVDSNVAVELEKIKLNPSLICKEYCNINGIK
;
A
#
# COMPACT_ATOMS: atom_id res chain seq x y z
N MET A 1 31.13 -30.52 11.97
CA MET A 1 31.25 -31.09 10.59
C MET A 1 32.07 -30.14 9.70
N ASN A 2 32.85 -30.64 8.73
CA ASN A 2 33.36 -29.76 7.67
C ASN A 2 32.27 -29.52 6.60
N LEU A 3 32.52 -28.65 5.62
CA LEU A 3 31.50 -28.26 4.62
C LEU A 3 31.02 -29.45 3.75
N VAL A 4 31.90 -30.45 3.50
CA VAL A 4 31.53 -31.64 2.73
C VAL A 4 30.63 -32.55 3.55
N GLU A 5 31.00 -32.81 4.81
CA GLU A 5 30.18 -33.58 5.74
C GLU A 5 28.83 -32.93 6.00
N LEU A 6 28.77 -31.56 6.10
CA LEU A 6 27.56 -30.82 6.26
C LEU A 6 26.65 -30.93 5.03
N LYS A 7 27.22 -30.88 3.82
CA LYS A 7 26.48 -31.10 2.58
C LYS A 7 25.90 -32.52 2.53
N GLU A 8 26.69 -33.55 2.79
CA GLU A 8 26.24 -34.95 2.80
C GLU A 8 25.12 -35.16 3.83
N PHE A 9 25.24 -34.52 4.99
CA PHE A 9 24.21 -34.57 6.03
C PHE A 9 22.91 -33.94 5.58
N ILE A 10 22.94 -32.74 4.96
CA ILE A 10 21.76 -32.05 4.42
C ILE A 10 21.11 -32.86 3.31
N ASP A 11 21.91 -33.36 2.36
CA ASP A 11 21.45 -34.15 1.22
C ASP A 11 20.78 -35.47 1.66
N ALA A 12 21.22 -36.07 2.78
CA ALA A 12 20.63 -37.29 3.34
C ALA A 12 19.30 -37.03 4.10
N HIS A 13 19.06 -35.82 4.64
CA HIS A 13 17.99 -35.58 5.60
C HIS A 13 16.96 -34.56 5.14
N HIS A 14 17.19 -33.75 4.09
CA HIS A 14 16.29 -32.65 3.66
C HIS A 14 14.89 -33.11 3.22
N CYS A 15 14.70 -34.39 2.91
CA CYS A 15 13.39 -34.99 2.58
C CYS A 15 12.70 -35.65 3.78
N SER A 16 13.27 -35.57 4.99
CA SER A 16 12.65 -36.20 6.17
C SER A 16 11.56 -35.28 6.76
N ASP A 17 10.42 -35.88 7.18
CA ASP A 17 9.32 -35.18 7.84
C ASP A 17 9.67 -34.62 9.23
N ASN A 18 10.83 -35.00 9.78
CA ASN A 18 11.28 -34.56 11.09
C ASN A 18 12.33 -33.45 10.96
N ALA A 19 11.96 -32.22 11.32
CA ALA A 19 12.82 -31.03 11.26
C ALA A 19 14.01 -31.04 12.26
N SER A 20 14.21 -32.11 13.03
CA SER A 20 15.32 -32.20 14.00
C SER A 20 16.71 -32.09 13.36
N TRP A 21 16.87 -32.52 12.10
CA TRP A 21 18.11 -32.42 11.33
C TRP A 21 18.50 -30.93 11.06
N GLN A 22 17.55 -30.03 10.89
CA GLN A 22 17.85 -28.61 10.70
C GLN A 22 18.57 -28.00 11.90
N ARG A 23 18.22 -28.46 13.09
CA ARG A 23 18.87 -28.01 14.33
C ARG A 23 20.35 -28.41 14.37
N VAL A 24 20.68 -29.60 13.90
CA VAL A 24 22.09 -30.05 13.77
C VAL A 24 22.82 -29.14 12.78
N VAL A 25 22.23 -28.86 11.63
CA VAL A 25 22.81 -27.95 10.62
C VAL A 25 23.06 -26.56 11.21
N PHE A 26 22.06 -26.02 11.92
CA PHE A 26 22.18 -24.69 12.50
C PHE A 26 23.22 -24.61 13.62
N ASP A 27 23.35 -25.67 14.41
CA ASP A 27 24.38 -25.78 15.42
C ASP A 27 25.79 -25.82 14.78
N GLU A 28 25.99 -26.52 13.68
CA GLU A 28 27.25 -26.53 12.93
C GLU A 28 27.55 -25.16 12.28
N LEU A 29 26.52 -24.50 11.71
CA LEU A 29 26.69 -23.15 11.15
C LEU A 29 27.02 -22.12 12.24
N PHE A 30 26.50 -22.30 13.46
CA PHE A 30 26.84 -21.46 14.61
C PHE A 30 28.32 -21.57 15.00
N GLU A 31 28.91 -22.75 14.88
CA GLU A 31 30.37 -22.97 15.11
C GLU A 31 31.22 -22.32 14.01
N MET A 32 30.72 -22.27 12.77
CA MET A 32 31.46 -21.74 11.62
C MET A 32 31.35 -20.21 11.49
N PHE A 33 30.17 -19.65 11.72
CA PHE A 33 29.83 -18.26 11.37
C PHE A 33 29.20 -17.52 12.54
N SER A 34 29.10 -16.21 12.42
CA SER A 34 28.23 -15.38 13.25
C SER A 34 26.80 -15.46 12.71
N VAL A 35 25.88 -16.03 13.48
CA VAL A 35 24.52 -16.34 13.02
C VAL A 35 23.46 -15.72 13.91
N ILE A 36 22.30 -15.46 13.33
CA ILE A 36 21.13 -14.87 13.97
C ILE A 36 19.88 -15.68 13.64
N PRO A 37 18.92 -15.79 14.56
CA PRO A 37 17.62 -16.37 14.24
C PRO A 37 16.86 -15.42 13.30
N ILE A 38 16.25 -16.01 12.28
CA ILE A 38 15.31 -15.30 11.42
C ILE A 38 13.90 -15.59 11.93
N VAL A 39 13.00 -14.62 11.82
CA VAL A 39 11.61 -14.77 12.24
C VAL A 39 11.01 -15.96 11.54
N SER A 40 10.78 -17.01 12.32
CA SER A 40 10.02 -18.18 11.92
C SER A 40 8.74 -18.18 12.72
N GLY A 41 7.60 -18.15 12.05
CA GLY A 41 6.32 -18.28 12.73
C GLY A 41 6.20 -19.66 13.31
N VAL A 42 5.96 -19.75 14.61
CA VAL A 42 5.38 -20.95 15.20
C VAL A 42 3.88 -20.81 14.93
N TYR A 43 3.31 -21.73 14.12
CA TYR A 43 1.88 -21.76 13.85
C TYR A 43 1.14 -22.19 15.10
N ASN A 44 0.69 -21.24 15.91
CA ASN A 44 -0.16 -21.48 17.09
C ASN A 44 -1.64 -21.16 16.84
N GLY A 45 -1.99 -20.70 15.66
CA GLY A 45 -3.34 -20.32 15.28
C GLY A 45 -4.28 -21.53 15.24
N ASN A 46 -5.45 -21.38 15.87
CA ASN A 46 -6.49 -22.39 15.93
C ASN A 46 -7.51 -22.26 14.77
N SER A 47 -7.40 -21.20 13.96
CA SER A 47 -8.28 -20.96 12.79
C SER A 47 -7.49 -20.86 11.48
N PRO A 48 -8.12 -21.14 10.31
CA PRO A 48 -7.49 -20.95 9.01
C PRO A 48 -7.00 -19.50 8.75
N GLU A 49 -7.68 -18.51 9.33
CA GLU A 49 -7.34 -17.09 9.18
C GLU A 49 -6.13 -16.73 10.05
N GLU A 50 -6.05 -17.21 11.28
CA GLU A 50 -4.90 -17.06 12.16
C GLU A 50 -3.65 -17.72 11.54
N ILE A 51 -3.81 -18.95 11.01
CA ILE A 51 -2.75 -19.66 10.28
C ILE A 51 -2.32 -18.88 9.03
N ALA A 52 -3.23 -18.24 8.32
CA ALA A 52 -2.91 -17.43 7.14
C ALA A 52 -2.18 -16.12 7.52
N ALA A 53 -2.54 -15.48 8.63
CA ALA A 53 -1.86 -14.30 9.16
C ALA A 53 -0.43 -14.65 9.64
N GLU A 54 -0.27 -15.74 10.38
CA GLU A 54 1.02 -16.26 10.83
C GLU A 54 1.90 -16.67 9.65
N ARG A 55 1.35 -17.28 8.58
CA ARG A 55 2.08 -17.57 7.33
C ARG A 55 2.69 -16.33 6.71
N LYS A 56 1.98 -15.20 6.76
CA LYS A 56 2.45 -13.93 6.20
C LYS A 56 3.68 -13.39 6.95
N ASP A 57 3.74 -13.61 8.26
CA ASP A 57 4.92 -13.26 9.08
C ASP A 57 6.07 -14.26 8.93
N CYS A 58 5.78 -15.54 8.74
CA CYS A 58 6.79 -16.57 8.45
C CYS A 58 7.49 -16.39 7.10
N ASP A 59 6.84 -15.74 6.15
CA ASP A 59 7.41 -15.47 4.83
C ASP A 59 8.40 -14.30 4.83
N ARG A 60 8.57 -13.59 5.94
CA ARG A 60 9.57 -12.54 6.09
C ARG A 60 10.96 -13.11 6.25
N LYS A 61 11.94 -12.47 5.62
CA LYS A 61 13.39 -12.71 5.83
C LYS A 61 13.92 -11.69 6.85
N ALA A 62 13.25 -11.50 7.97
CA ALA A 62 13.60 -10.48 8.97
C ALA A 62 14.31 -11.10 10.16
N ALA A 63 15.35 -10.45 10.67
CA ALA A 63 16.04 -10.89 11.87
C ALA A 63 15.14 -10.82 13.10
N ALA A 64 15.14 -11.88 13.92
CA ALA A 64 14.29 -11.98 15.11
C ALA A 64 14.82 -11.17 16.31
N ILE A 65 16.02 -10.62 16.23
CA ILE A 65 16.66 -9.86 17.32
C ILE A 65 16.93 -8.41 16.91
N PRO A 66 16.63 -7.44 17.79
CA PRO A 66 16.95 -6.03 17.53
C PRO A 66 18.45 -5.80 17.49
N LYS A 67 18.88 -4.82 16.66
CA LYS A 67 20.29 -4.44 16.49
C LYS A 67 21.19 -5.61 16.04
N TRP A 68 20.64 -6.52 15.26
CA TRP A 68 21.35 -7.68 14.76
C TRP A 68 22.61 -7.31 13.92
N GLU A 69 22.66 -6.10 13.37
CA GLU A 69 23.77 -5.59 12.54
C GLU A 69 25.10 -5.60 13.30
N GLN A 70 25.09 -5.49 14.63
CA GLN A 70 26.29 -5.61 15.46
C GLN A 70 27.00 -6.96 15.27
N PHE A 71 26.23 -8.02 14.98
CA PHE A 71 26.78 -9.37 14.78
C PHE A 71 27.44 -9.59 13.42
N CYS A 72 27.44 -8.56 12.56
CA CYS A 72 28.29 -8.54 11.36
C CYS A 72 29.74 -8.15 11.67
N THR A 73 29.95 -7.42 12.78
CA THR A 73 31.27 -6.95 13.23
C THR A 73 31.78 -7.75 14.42
N GLU A 74 30.89 -8.09 15.36
CA GLU A 74 31.20 -8.89 16.56
C GLU A 74 30.46 -10.23 16.48
N ARG A 75 31.17 -11.34 16.69
CA ARG A 75 30.56 -12.67 16.59
C ARG A 75 29.46 -12.88 17.63
N ASN A 76 28.29 -13.34 17.19
CA ASN A 76 27.23 -13.76 18.11
C ASN A 76 27.67 -15.06 18.83
N VAL A 77 27.87 -14.94 20.12
CA VAL A 77 28.26 -16.07 21.02
C VAL A 77 27.07 -16.65 21.77
N THR A 78 25.91 -16.04 21.66
CA THR A 78 24.68 -16.50 22.34
C THR A 78 23.92 -17.42 21.40
N LYS A 79 23.86 -18.71 21.71
CA LYS A 79 23.10 -19.68 20.94
C LYS A 79 21.60 -19.43 21.06
N PRO A 80 20.90 -19.02 19.99
CA PRO A 80 19.47 -18.74 20.03
C PRO A 80 18.63 -20.02 19.96
N ASN A 81 17.32 -19.88 20.23
CA ASN A 81 16.37 -20.92 19.84
C ASN A 81 16.14 -20.84 18.34
N TRP A 82 16.57 -21.89 17.63
CA TRP A 82 16.41 -21.98 16.18
C TRP A 82 14.98 -22.35 15.82
N GLY A 83 14.41 -21.60 14.87
CA GLY A 83 13.19 -21.98 14.16
C GLY A 83 13.53 -22.75 12.87
N ASP A 84 12.78 -22.49 11.81
CA ASP A 84 12.95 -23.08 10.48
C ASP A 84 13.95 -22.32 9.58
N LYS A 85 14.55 -21.24 10.07
CA LYS A 85 15.46 -20.36 9.34
C LYS A 85 16.59 -19.84 10.22
N ILE A 86 17.77 -19.70 9.60
CA ILE A 86 18.95 -19.10 10.20
C ILE A 86 19.53 -18.04 9.27
N GLY A 87 19.90 -16.86 9.80
CA GLY A 87 20.68 -15.85 9.09
C GLY A 87 22.16 -15.98 9.39
N ILE A 88 22.99 -16.12 8.38
CA ILE A 88 24.45 -16.01 8.49
C ILE A 88 24.79 -14.55 8.28
N CYS A 89 25.28 -13.86 9.31
CA CYS A 89 25.76 -12.49 9.21
C CYS A 89 26.96 -12.42 8.29
N THR A 90 26.96 -11.52 7.32
CA THR A 90 28.11 -11.29 6.44
C THR A 90 28.96 -10.14 6.98
N GLY A 91 30.28 -10.20 6.75
CA GLY A 91 31.22 -9.21 7.27
C GLY A 91 32.33 -9.81 8.12
N PRO A 92 33.07 -8.97 8.88
CA PRO A 92 34.25 -9.40 9.63
C PRO A 92 34.01 -10.51 10.65
N ALA A 93 32.81 -10.50 11.31
CA ALA A 93 32.50 -11.46 12.38
C ALA A 93 32.39 -12.92 11.90
N SER A 94 31.86 -13.13 10.70
CA SER A 94 31.83 -14.45 10.03
C SER A 94 33.01 -14.65 9.10
N GLY A 95 33.77 -13.61 8.81
CA GLY A 95 34.87 -13.67 7.86
C GLY A 95 34.45 -13.92 6.41
N ILE A 96 33.23 -13.56 6.05
CA ILE A 96 32.66 -13.81 4.71
C ILE A 96 32.05 -12.58 4.05
N LEU A 97 32.13 -12.58 2.71
CA LEU A 97 31.46 -11.70 1.77
C LEU A 97 30.68 -12.60 0.79
N VAL A 98 29.41 -12.32 0.56
CA VAL A 98 28.55 -13.20 -0.25
C VAL A 98 28.01 -12.46 -1.47
N VAL A 99 28.09 -13.11 -2.64
CA VAL A 99 27.41 -12.68 -3.88
C VAL A 99 26.10 -13.46 -3.96
N ASP A 100 24.98 -12.74 -3.84
CA ASP A 100 23.62 -13.27 -3.86
C ASP A 100 23.06 -13.11 -5.30
N VAL A 101 23.03 -14.22 -6.05
CA VAL A 101 22.64 -14.25 -7.46
C VAL A 101 21.15 -14.55 -7.58
N ASP A 102 20.38 -13.53 -7.94
CA ASP A 102 18.93 -13.61 -8.12
C ASP A 102 18.48 -13.80 -9.58
N ASP A 103 19.34 -13.44 -10.55
CA ASP A 103 19.13 -13.68 -11.98
C ASP A 103 20.43 -14.24 -12.59
N THR A 104 20.46 -15.55 -12.77
CA THR A 104 21.63 -16.26 -13.30
C THR A 104 21.99 -15.84 -14.71
N ALA A 105 21.00 -15.56 -15.57
CA ALA A 105 21.28 -15.15 -16.94
C ALA A 105 21.90 -13.74 -17.00
N ALA A 106 21.39 -12.79 -16.18
CA ALA A 106 21.97 -11.46 -16.06
C ALA A 106 23.38 -11.52 -15.43
N PHE A 107 23.58 -12.36 -14.41
CA PHE A 107 24.89 -12.57 -13.79
C PHE A 107 25.91 -13.18 -14.74
N GLU A 108 25.54 -14.21 -15.51
CA GLU A 108 26.40 -14.77 -16.55
C GLU A 108 26.79 -13.76 -17.63
N ASN A 109 25.80 -12.92 -18.03
CA ASN A 109 26.09 -11.82 -18.96
C ASN A 109 27.06 -10.79 -18.35
N PHE A 110 26.88 -10.46 -17.06
CA PHE A 110 27.80 -9.59 -16.33
C PHE A 110 29.22 -10.16 -16.28
N CYS A 111 29.38 -11.43 -15.93
CA CYS A 111 30.67 -12.11 -15.93
C CYS A 111 31.31 -12.07 -17.32
N ARG A 112 30.53 -12.35 -18.36
CA ARG A 112 31.01 -12.33 -19.75
C ARG A 112 31.49 -10.94 -20.21
N VAL A 113 30.70 -9.89 -19.89
CA VAL A 113 31.02 -8.50 -20.29
C VAL A 113 32.27 -7.98 -19.57
N ASN A 114 32.50 -8.42 -18.34
CA ASN A 114 33.62 -7.98 -17.51
C ASN A 114 34.79 -8.96 -17.53
N ASN A 115 34.77 -9.94 -18.41
CA ASN A 115 35.80 -11.00 -18.55
C ASN A 115 36.11 -11.74 -17.24
N ILE A 116 35.04 -12.04 -16.45
CA ILE A 116 35.12 -12.76 -15.18
C ILE A 116 34.90 -14.24 -15.44
N ASP A 117 35.81 -15.09 -14.97
CA ASP A 117 35.61 -16.55 -15.02
C ASP A 117 34.43 -16.92 -14.10
N LYS A 118 33.44 -17.59 -14.67
CA LYS A 118 32.24 -18.03 -13.96
C LYS A 118 32.40 -19.33 -13.18
N ASN A 119 33.52 -20.00 -13.31
CA ASN A 119 33.81 -21.23 -12.60
C ASN A 119 34.39 -20.96 -11.20
N PHE A 120 33.55 -20.37 -10.35
CA PHE A 120 33.97 -20.08 -8.98
C PHE A 120 34.07 -21.37 -8.16
N ARG A 121 35.31 -21.75 -7.76
CA ARG A 121 35.54 -22.82 -6.79
C ARG A 121 35.45 -22.23 -5.38
N THR A 122 34.26 -22.15 -4.85
CA THR A 122 33.97 -21.64 -3.51
C THR A 122 32.67 -22.25 -3.00
N LEU A 123 32.44 -22.19 -1.69
CA LEU A 123 31.16 -22.62 -1.11
C LEU A 123 30.02 -21.96 -1.87
N THR A 124 29.15 -22.77 -2.46
CA THR A 124 27.99 -22.32 -3.22
C THR A 124 26.73 -22.93 -2.64
N VAL A 125 25.75 -22.08 -2.31
CA VAL A 125 24.46 -22.45 -1.70
C VAL A 125 23.34 -22.13 -2.66
N LEU A 126 22.54 -23.10 -3.04
CA LEU A 126 21.32 -22.93 -3.84
C LEU A 126 20.23 -22.34 -2.96
N SER A 127 19.73 -21.15 -3.28
CA SER A 127 18.67 -20.48 -2.53
C SER A 127 17.27 -20.83 -3.03
N SER A 128 17.11 -21.00 -4.33
CA SER A 128 15.92 -21.50 -5.02
C SER A 128 16.30 -21.96 -6.43
N PRO A 129 15.43 -22.64 -7.19
CA PRO A 129 15.75 -23.06 -8.55
C PRO A 129 16.31 -21.92 -9.40
N GLY A 130 17.54 -22.05 -9.88
CA GLY A 130 18.22 -21.06 -10.70
C GLY A 130 18.81 -19.86 -9.93
N LYS A 131 18.82 -19.86 -8.61
CA LYS A 131 19.38 -18.79 -7.77
C LYS A 131 20.33 -19.35 -6.75
N PHE A 132 21.45 -18.67 -6.49
CA PHE A 132 22.48 -19.20 -5.59
C PHE A 132 23.31 -18.11 -4.93
N HIS A 133 23.96 -18.46 -3.83
CA HIS A 133 24.90 -17.64 -3.10
C HIS A 133 26.32 -18.16 -3.31
N LEU A 134 27.26 -17.29 -3.65
CA LEU A 134 28.71 -17.58 -3.68
C LEU A 134 29.36 -16.96 -2.45
N TYR A 135 30.03 -17.78 -1.64
CA TYR A 135 30.68 -17.34 -0.41
C TYR A 135 32.14 -17.10 -0.66
N PHE A 136 32.66 -15.93 -0.29
CA PHE A 136 34.04 -15.55 -0.36
C PHE A 136 34.57 -15.11 1.00
N LYS A 137 35.87 -15.24 1.27
CA LYS A 137 36.47 -14.70 2.48
C LYS A 137 36.35 -13.18 2.50
N TYR A 138 36.02 -12.64 3.66
CA TYR A 138 36.00 -11.19 3.87
C TYR A 138 37.47 -10.70 3.88
N PRO A 139 37.82 -9.70 3.03
CA PRO A 139 39.20 -9.22 2.96
C PRO A 139 39.69 -8.58 4.26
N VAL A 140 40.94 -8.87 4.65
CA VAL A 140 41.59 -8.37 5.88
C VAL A 140 42.56 -7.23 5.55
N ASP A 141 42.15 -6.30 4.69
CA ASP A 141 42.99 -5.22 4.18
C ASP A 141 42.64 -3.85 4.81
N GLY A 142 41.79 -3.84 5.84
CA GLY A 142 41.41 -2.65 6.57
C GLY A 142 40.30 -1.82 5.88
N MET A 143 39.77 -2.29 4.75
CA MET A 143 38.64 -1.67 4.07
C MET A 143 37.31 -2.23 4.59
N ASP A 144 36.25 -1.39 4.61
CA ASP A 144 34.91 -1.79 5.01
C ASP A 144 34.07 -2.19 3.78
N TYR A 145 33.94 -3.48 3.54
CA TYR A 145 33.17 -4.05 2.43
C TYR A 145 31.70 -4.21 2.84
N ARG A 146 30.88 -3.22 2.48
CA ARG A 146 29.46 -3.17 2.86
C ARG A 146 28.53 -3.84 1.87
N ASN A 147 27.28 -4.01 2.29
CA ASN A 147 26.20 -4.43 1.41
C ASN A 147 26.09 -3.50 0.20
N ARG A 148 25.89 -4.11 -0.96
CA ARG A 148 25.54 -3.41 -2.17
C ARG A 148 24.40 -4.13 -2.89
N SER A 149 23.22 -3.57 -2.75
CA SER A 149 22.04 -4.01 -3.48
C SER A 149 21.87 -3.09 -4.68
N GLN A 150 21.81 -3.65 -5.87
CA GLN A 150 21.58 -2.85 -7.09
C GLN A 150 20.14 -2.96 -7.62
N GLY A 151 19.23 -3.51 -6.82
CA GLY A 151 17.86 -3.79 -7.30
C GLY A 151 17.88 -4.54 -8.65
N ASN A 152 16.94 -5.36 -8.91
CA ASN A 152 16.82 -6.32 -10.03
C ASN A 152 17.14 -5.80 -11.47
N SER A 153 17.89 -4.70 -11.65
CA SER A 153 17.82 -3.98 -12.92
C SER A 153 18.96 -4.17 -13.91
N CYS A 154 20.17 -4.63 -13.54
CA CYS A 154 21.22 -4.74 -14.57
C CYS A 154 22.23 -5.89 -14.49
N CYS A 155 22.52 -6.41 -13.30
CA CYS A 155 23.62 -7.39 -13.15
C CYS A 155 23.20 -8.73 -12.58
N GLY A 156 21.96 -8.84 -12.06
CA GLY A 156 21.37 -10.08 -11.57
C GLY A 156 21.89 -10.57 -10.22
N PHE A 157 22.65 -9.75 -9.47
CA PHE A 157 23.19 -10.13 -8.17
C PHE A 157 23.30 -8.95 -7.21
N ASP A 158 23.31 -9.27 -5.93
CA ASP A 158 23.63 -8.37 -4.82
C ASP A 158 24.92 -8.81 -4.12
N ILE A 159 25.63 -7.88 -3.48
CA ILE A 159 26.71 -8.24 -2.55
C ILE A 159 26.24 -8.02 -1.13
N ARG A 160 26.39 -9.06 -0.29
CA ARG A 160 26.16 -9.03 1.14
C ARG A 160 27.49 -8.98 1.86
N GLY A 161 27.82 -7.83 2.41
CA GLY A 161 29.04 -7.56 3.15
C GLY A 161 28.75 -7.14 4.59
N ASN A 162 29.60 -6.30 5.17
CA ASN A 162 29.42 -5.81 6.53
C ASN A 162 28.08 -5.08 6.67
N GLY A 163 27.26 -5.46 7.67
CA GLY A 163 25.89 -4.98 7.86
C GLY A 163 24.84 -5.77 7.06
N GLY A 164 25.17 -6.96 6.56
CA GLY A 164 24.25 -7.84 5.87
C GLY A 164 24.14 -9.24 6.46
N TYR A 165 23.18 -10.00 5.96
CA TYR A 165 23.09 -11.44 6.20
C TYR A 165 22.45 -12.15 5.01
N VAL A 166 22.66 -13.45 4.94
CA VAL A 166 22.02 -14.37 3.99
C VAL A 166 21.37 -15.51 4.75
N LEU A 167 20.34 -16.13 4.17
CA LEU A 167 19.80 -17.36 4.76
C LEU A 167 20.78 -18.50 4.53
N GLY A 168 21.11 -19.21 5.63
CA GLY A 168 22.05 -20.33 5.61
C GLY A 168 21.43 -21.63 5.12
N PRO A 169 22.29 -22.61 4.75
CA PRO A 169 21.88 -23.97 4.38
C PRO A 169 20.94 -24.59 5.43
N GLY A 170 19.97 -25.37 4.98
CA GLY A 170 18.94 -25.97 5.84
C GLY A 170 17.76 -25.06 6.16
N SER A 171 17.83 -23.76 5.88
CA SER A 171 16.70 -22.83 6.02
C SER A 171 15.66 -23.06 4.94
N ILE A 172 14.39 -22.78 5.27
CA ILE A 172 13.27 -22.85 4.32
C ILE A 172 13.18 -21.54 3.54
N HIS A 173 13.16 -21.61 2.21
CA HIS A 173 12.96 -20.45 1.36
C HIS A 173 11.50 -19.98 1.44
N PRO A 174 11.23 -18.69 1.75
CA PRO A 174 9.86 -18.22 2.02
C PRO A 174 8.85 -18.48 0.89
N ALA A 175 9.24 -18.20 -0.35
CA ALA A 175 8.32 -18.30 -1.49
C ALA A 175 8.27 -19.72 -2.10
N SER A 176 9.46 -20.35 -2.39
CA SER A 176 9.51 -21.66 -3.02
C SER A 176 9.27 -22.83 -2.07
N LYS A 177 9.32 -22.58 -0.75
CA LYS A 177 9.25 -23.61 0.31
C LYS A 177 10.30 -24.74 0.19
N SER A 178 11.31 -24.55 -0.67
CA SER A 178 12.47 -25.42 -0.77
C SER A 178 13.51 -25.08 0.29
N PHE A 179 14.38 -26.04 0.61
CA PHE A 179 15.50 -25.78 1.52
C PHE A 179 16.66 -25.13 0.77
N TYR A 180 17.37 -24.24 1.46
CA TYR A 180 18.70 -23.81 1.04
C TYR A 180 19.64 -24.97 1.12
N SER A 181 20.21 -25.43 0.00
CA SER A 181 21.05 -26.59 -0.10
C SER A 181 22.49 -26.22 -0.54
N ILE A 182 23.48 -26.97 -0.10
CA ILE A 182 24.85 -26.74 -0.53
C ILE A 182 25.04 -27.37 -1.93
N LEU A 183 25.23 -26.52 -2.94
CA LEU A 183 25.47 -26.95 -4.32
C LEU A 183 26.93 -27.43 -4.49
N ALA A 184 27.91 -26.64 -4.03
CA ALA A 184 29.29 -26.96 -4.00
C ALA A 184 29.86 -26.70 -2.61
N ALA A 185 30.51 -27.74 -2.01
CA ALA A 185 31.11 -27.68 -0.68
C ALA A 185 32.62 -27.39 -0.77
N ASP A 186 33.02 -26.54 -1.72
CA ASP A 186 34.42 -26.13 -1.83
C ASP A 186 34.83 -25.25 -0.64
N GLU A 187 36.12 -25.16 -0.36
CA GLU A 187 36.66 -24.23 0.62
C GLU A 187 36.31 -22.79 0.22
N ILE A 188 35.95 -21.95 1.21
CA ILE A 188 35.61 -20.54 0.96
C ILE A 188 36.84 -19.83 0.38
N ALA A 189 36.79 -19.45 -0.87
CA ALA A 189 37.86 -18.82 -1.62
C ALA A 189 38.06 -17.35 -1.22
N GLU A 190 39.23 -16.79 -1.52
CA GLU A 190 39.51 -15.38 -1.40
C GLU A 190 38.54 -14.56 -2.30
N ALA A 191 38.08 -13.41 -1.81
CA ALA A 191 37.19 -12.57 -2.60
C ALA A 191 37.91 -12.06 -3.86
N PRO A 192 37.35 -12.31 -5.07
CA PRO A 192 37.93 -11.77 -6.30
C PRO A 192 37.94 -10.25 -6.32
N ASP A 193 38.87 -9.64 -7.07
CA ASP A 193 38.99 -8.18 -7.10
C ASP A 193 37.72 -7.46 -7.59
N TRP A 194 37.01 -8.07 -8.52
CA TRP A 194 35.73 -7.49 -8.97
C TRP A 194 34.68 -7.45 -7.86
N VAL A 195 34.61 -8.45 -6.95
CA VAL A 195 33.71 -8.47 -5.79
C VAL A 195 34.09 -7.35 -4.81
N LYS A 196 35.39 -7.20 -4.52
CA LYS A 196 35.92 -6.16 -3.64
C LYS A 196 35.59 -4.77 -4.18
N GLN A 197 35.92 -4.53 -5.46
CA GLN A 197 35.68 -3.24 -6.12
C GLN A 197 34.19 -2.90 -6.20
N TRP A 198 33.35 -3.89 -6.52
CA TRP A 198 31.91 -3.70 -6.56
C TRP A 198 31.33 -3.34 -5.19
N SER A 199 31.75 -4.02 -4.12
CA SER A 199 31.36 -3.70 -2.75
C SER A 199 31.79 -2.31 -2.31
N LEU A 200 32.94 -1.83 -2.76
CA LEU A 200 33.46 -0.48 -2.48
C LEU A 200 32.89 0.63 -3.40
N ASN A 201 31.95 0.30 -4.26
CA ASN A 201 31.37 1.24 -5.25
C ASN A 201 32.42 1.87 -6.18
N ARG A 202 33.51 1.17 -6.48
CA ARG A 202 34.53 1.61 -7.43
C ARG A 202 34.17 1.08 -8.81
N THR A 203 34.45 1.88 -9.85
CA THR A 203 34.41 1.41 -11.23
C THR A 203 35.44 0.32 -11.42
N LEU A 204 35.06 -0.81 -12.06
CA LEU A 204 36.05 -1.80 -12.48
C LEU A 204 37.04 -1.09 -13.41
N PRO A 205 38.36 -1.22 -13.20
CA PRO A 205 39.32 -0.61 -14.09
C PRO A 205 39.11 -1.17 -15.49
N ALA A 206 39.03 -0.28 -16.47
CA ALA A 206 39.25 -0.67 -17.84
C ALA A 206 40.63 -1.33 -17.89
N SER A 207 40.70 -2.54 -18.44
CA SER A 207 41.98 -3.27 -18.58
C SER A 207 43.02 -2.35 -19.17
N ASP A 208 44.08 -2.06 -18.41
CA ASP A 208 45.25 -1.27 -18.83
C ASP A 208 45.98 -2.00 -19.99
N PRO A 209 46.26 -1.37 -21.13
CA PRO A 209 46.89 -2.01 -22.28
C PRO A 209 48.38 -2.29 -22.15
N ASP A 210 48.99 -1.90 -20.98
CA ASP A 210 50.46 -2.08 -20.81
C ASP A 210 50.85 -2.93 -19.64
N ALA A 211 50.66 -4.24 -19.79
CA ALA A 211 51.46 -5.25 -19.02
C ALA A 211 51.85 -6.35 -20.00
N GLY A 212 52.94 -6.11 -20.62
CA GLY A 212 53.50 -7.06 -21.58
C GLY A 212 53.99 -8.33 -20.96
N SER A 213 53.96 -9.34 -21.80
CA SER A 213 54.77 -10.56 -21.89
C SER A 213 54.22 -11.81 -21.23
N HIS A 214 54.03 -12.81 -22.12
CA HIS A 214 54.01 -14.25 -21.89
C HIS A 214 52.81 -14.88 -21.21
N ALA A 215 51.76 -15.10 -22.01
CA ALA A 215 50.83 -16.20 -21.76
C ALA A 215 50.63 -16.98 -23.05
N SER A 216 50.91 -18.22 -22.93
CA SER A 216 50.86 -19.30 -23.89
C SER A 216 49.49 -19.50 -24.58
N SER A 217 49.55 -19.98 -25.78
CA SER A 217 48.61 -20.38 -26.82
C SER A 217 47.32 -21.17 -26.45
N SER A 218 46.79 -21.12 -25.24
CA SER A 218 45.58 -21.87 -24.86
C SER A 218 44.29 -21.08 -25.04
N GLY A 219 44.30 -19.74 -25.13
CA GLY A 219 43.08 -18.90 -25.21
C GLY A 219 42.48 -18.72 -26.60
N LEU A 220 43.28 -18.83 -27.63
CA LEU A 220 42.84 -18.57 -29.02
C LEU A 220 41.91 -19.69 -29.56
N GLY A 221 42.20 -20.96 -29.17
CA GLY A 221 41.37 -22.09 -29.56
C GLY A 221 39.95 -22.00 -29.07
N ASP A 222 39.76 -21.56 -27.82
CA ASP A 222 38.41 -21.38 -27.23
C ASP A 222 37.65 -20.22 -27.86
N LYS A 223 38.28 -19.09 -28.14
CA LYS A 223 37.66 -17.97 -28.87
C LYS A 223 37.18 -18.37 -30.27
N LEU A 224 37.99 -19.16 -31.00
CA LEU A 224 37.63 -19.66 -32.31
C LEU A 224 36.44 -20.62 -32.26
N ASN A 225 36.28 -21.39 -31.18
CA ASN A 225 35.17 -22.31 -30.99
C ASN A 225 33.82 -21.58 -30.78
N HIS A 226 33.84 -20.36 -30.30
CA HIS A 226 32.64 -19.54 -30.11
C HIS A 226 32.19 -18.77 -31.35
N LEU A 227 32.97 -18.71 -32.41
CA LEU A 227 32.61 -18.12 -33.68
C LEU A 227 31.48 -18.91 -34.37
N SER A 228 30.72 -18.23 -35.23
CA SER A 228 29.70 -18.88 -36.07
C SER A 228 30.33 -19.99 -36.91
N ALA A 229 29.57 -21.05 -37.21
CA ALA A 229 30.03 -22.16 -38.02
C ALA A 229 30.49 -21.68 -39.44
N GLU A 230 29.86 -20.66 -39.97
CA GLU A 230 30.19 -20.03 -41.23
C GLU A 230 31.57 -19.33 -41.19
N LEU A 231 31.81 -18.54 -40.16
CA LEU A 231 33.08 -17.81 -40.01
C LEU A 231 34.26 -18.78 -39.74
N ARG A 232 34.03 -19.82 -38.92
CA ARG A 232 35.02 -20.90 -38.72
C ARG A 232 35.35 -21.62 -40.02
N SER A 233 34.34 -21.93 -40.84
CA SER A 233 34.58 -22.55 -42.13
C SER A 233 35.42 -21.66 -43.04
N ARG A 234 35.19 -20.32 -43.07
CA ARG A 234 35.97 -19.37 -43.89
C ARG A 234 37.42 -19.22 -43.41
N ILE A 235 37.69 -19.39 -42.13
CA ILE A 235 39.04 -19.36 -41.56
C ILE A 235 39.83 -20.60 -41.98
N THR A 236 39.19 -21.76 -42.01
CA THR A 236 39.82 -23.08 -42.26
C THR A 236 39.79 -23.53 -43.71
N ALA A 237 39.04 -22.89 -44.56
CA ALA A 237 38.97 -23.26 -46.00
C ALA A 237 40.10 -22.66 -46.83
N ASP A 238 40.56 -23.44 -47.80
CA ASP A 238 41.49 -22.92 -48.85
C ASP A 238 40.77 -21.94 -49.77
N VAL A 239 41.38 -20.77 -49.97
CA VAL A 239 40.85 -19.70 -50.81
C VAL A 239 41.56 -19.64 -52.15
N ALA A 240 40.85 -19.67 -53.26
CA ALA A 240 41.38 -19.59 -54.64
C ALA A 240 42.24 -18.32 -54.82
N VAL A 241 43.30 -18.42 -55.61
CA VAL A 241 44.36 -17.42 -55.77
C VAL A 241 43.80 -16.02 -56.16
N GLY A 242 42.76 -15.91 -56.92
CA GLY A 242 42.18 -14.59 -57.32
C GLY A 242 41.30 -13.89 -56.24
N LYS A 243 40.80 -14.63 -55.21
CA LYS A 243 39.88 -14.13 -54.18
C LYS A 243 40.49 -13.96 -52.82
N ARG A 244 41.79 -14.33 -52.62
CA ARG A 244 42.44 -14.36 -51.30
C ARG A 244 42.41 -13.05 -50.55
N SER A 245 42.61 -11.89 -51.26
CA SER A 245 42.61 -10.60 -50.61
C SER A 245 41.21 -10.19 -50.03
N GLU A 246 40.17 -10.35 -50.84
CA GLU A 246 38.80 -10.00 -50.42
C GLU A 246 38.32 -10.85 -49.24
N VAL A 247 38.54 -12.16 -49.31
CA VAL A 247 38.15 -13.08 -48.23
C VAL A 247 38.96 -12.80 -46.97
N SER A 248 40.26 -12.50 -47.05
CA SER A 248 41.11 -12.17 -45.93
C SER A 248 40.65 -10.87 -45.21
N ILE A 249 40.33 -9.84 -45.98
CA ILE A 249 39.85 -8.58 -45.42
C ILE A 249 38.49 -8.82 -44.71
N SER A 250 37.55 -9.48 -45.35
CA SER A 250 36.24 -9.77 -44.80
C SER A 250 36.30 -10.66 -43.54
N VAL A 251 37.28 -11.58 -43.44
CA VAL A 251 37.53 -12.35 -42.21
C VAL A 251 38.15 -11.47 -41.14
N MET A 252 39.09 -10.55 -41.46
CA MET A 252 39.63 -9.59 -40.52
C MET A 252 38.51 -8.71 -39.95
N GLU A 253 37.64 -8.16 -40.79
CA GLU A 253 36.51 -7.36 -40.36
C GLU A 253 35.60 -8.12 -39.36
N ALA A 254 35.29 -9.39 -39.68
CA ALA A 254 34.44 -10.23 -38.82
C ALA A 254 35.13 -10.53 -37.50
N LEU A 255 36.40 -10.84 -37.47
CA LEU A 255 37.18 -11.11 -36.26
C LEU A 255 37.32 -9.84 -35.39
N ILE A 256 37.53 -8.68 -35.99
CA ILE A 256 37.55 -7.39 -35.28
C ILE A 256 36.18 -7.10 -34.67
N ALA A 257 35.11 -7.37 -35.37
CA ALA A 257 33.75 -7.18 -34.86
C ALA A 257 33.42 -8.15 -33.70
N GLU A 258 34.01 -9.32 -33.68
CA GLU A 258 33.90 -10.34 -32.57
C GLU A 258 34.91 -10.06 -31.43
N GLY A 259 35.65 -8.93 -31.48
CA GLY A 259 36.53 -8.48 -30.39
C GLY A 259 37.90 -9.18 -30.33
N PHE A 260 38.40 -9.74 -31.45
CA PHE A 260 39.76 -10.27 -31.53
C PHE A 260 40.76 -9.14 -31.62
N THR A 261 41.86 -9.25 -30.88
CA THR A 261 43.00 -8.29 -30.99
C THR A 261 43.77 -8.48 -32.27
N LYS A 262 44.64 -7.50 -32.61
CA LYS A 262 45.49 -7.57 -33.79
C LYS A 262 46.41 -8.79 -33.74
N GLU A 263 46.95 -9.08 -32.58
CA GLU A 263 47.86 -10.23 -32.32
C GLU A 263 47.10 -11.56 -32.49
N GLU A 264 45.91 -11.67 -31.95
CA GLU A 264 45.06 -12.88 -32.10
C GLU A 264 44.66 -13.09 -33.57
N ILE A 265 44.34 -12.05 -34.31
CA ILE A 265 44.04 -12.14 -35.75
C ILE A 265 45.30 -12.53 -36.53
N LEU A 266 46.49 -12.04 -36.14
CA LEU A 266 47.74 -12.42 -36.74
C LEU A 266 48.00 -13.92 -36.51
N ASP A 267 47.78 -14.43 -35.32
CA ASP A 267 47.91 -15.83 -35.00
C ASP A 267 46.94 -16.71 -35.83
N VAL A 268 45.70 -16.27 -36.02
CA VAL A 268 44.72 -16.94 -36.89
C VAL A 268 45.28 -17.01 -38.32
N PHE A 269 45.89 -15.91 -38.81
CA PHE A 269 46.42 -15.86 -40.16
C PHE A 269 47.74 -16.64 -40.34
N LEU A 270 48.49 -16.80 -39.25
CA LEU A 270 49.67 -17.68 -39.22
C LEU A 270 49.33 -19.16 -39.23
N LEU A 271 48.30 -19.55 -38.49
CA LEU A 271 47.94 -20.93 -38.20
C LEU A 271 46.97 -21.55 -39.19
N HIS A 272 46.14 -20.76 -39.86
CA HIS A 272 45.03 -21.23 -40.69
C HIS A 272 45.18 -20.93 -42.17
N PRO A 273 44.50 -21.66 -43.08
CA PRO A 273 44.57 -21.49 -44.57
C PRO A 273 44.23 -20.05 -45.03
N ILE A 274 43.33 -19.35 -44.29
CA ILE A 274 42.98 -17.96 -44.61
C ILE A 274 44.18 -17.02 -44.72
N GLY A 275 45.25 -17.30 -43.99
CA GLY A 275 46.49 -16.51 -44.01
C GLY A 275 47.40 -16.73 -45.22
N ALA A 276 46.99 -17.51 -46.20
CA ALA A 276 47.82 -17.79 -47.43
C ALA A 276 48.35 -16.50 -48.12
N LYS A 277 47.53 -15.45 -48.20
CA LYS A 277 47.91 -14.12 -48.74
C LYS A 277 48.91 -13.41 -47.84
N PHE A 278 48.75 -13.49 -46.55
CA PHE A 278 49.69 -12.97 -45.57
C PHE A 278 51.09 -13.61 -45.71
N ARG A 279 51.13 -14.93 -45.85
CA ARG A 279 52.41 -15.66 -46.05
C ARG A 279 53.11 -15.27 -47.39
N GLU A 280 52.35 -14.89 -48.41
CA GLU A 280 52.89 -14.36 -49.66
C GLU A 280 53.45 -12.93 -49.58
N LYS A 281 52.76 -12.02 -48.82
CA LYS A 281 52.96 -10.57 -48.84
C LYS A 281 53.61 -10.00 -47.57
N GLY A 282 53.70 -10.75 -46.48
CA GLY A 282 54.37 -10.34 -45.24
C GLY A 282 53.59 -9.31 -44.38
N MET A 283 54.22 -8.89 -43.24
CA MET A 283 53.63 -8.02 -42.20
C MET A 283 53.10 -6.70 -42.74
N ALA A 284 53.86 -6.04 -43.63
CA ALA A 284 53.45 -4.72 -44.15
C ALA A 284 52.10 -4.77 -44.94
N TRP A 285 51.77 -5.92 -45.52
CA TRP A 285 50.47 -6.13 -46.14
C TRP A 285 49.41 -6.37 -45.02
N PHE A 286 49.71 -7.18 -44.04
CA PHE A 286 48.76 -7.48 -42.94
C PHE A 286 48.39 -6.21 -42.16
N ASP A 287 49.38 -5.40 -41.77
CA ASP A 287 49.17 -4.15 -41.02
C ASP A 287 48.25 -3.20 -41.78
N ARG A 288 48.53 -3.00 -43.04
CA ARG A 288 47.72 -2.10 -43.91
C ARG A 288 46.31 -2.57 -44.08
N GLU A 289 46.07 -3.89 -44.27
CA GLU A 289 44.73 -4.44 -44.45
C GLU A 289 44.01 -4.51 -43.10
N PHE A 290 44.66 -4.76 -41.99
CA PHE A 290 44.08 -4.68 -40.67
C PHE A 290 43.60 -3.27 -40.33
N GLU A 291 44.41 -2.23 -40.59
CA GLU A 291 44.00 -0.84 -40.36
C GLU A 291 42.76 -0.45 -41.21
N LYS A 292 42.66 -0.90 -42.43
CA LYS A 292 41.47 -0.72 -43.28
C LYS A 292 40.25 -1.42 -42.71
N ALA A 293 40.38 -2.65 -42.29
CA ALA A 293 39.31 -3.43 -41.69
C ALA A 293 38.84 -2.79 -40.35
N ALA A 294 39.76 -2.38 -39.51
CA ALA A 294 39.46 -1.70 -38.25
C ALA A 294 38.74 -0.36 -38.47
N ALA A 295 39.20 0.46 -39.44
CA ALA A 295 38.56 1.73 -39.80
C ALA A 295 37.13 1.48 -40.36
N TYR A 296 36.93 0.45 -41.16
CA TYR A 296 35.62 0.07 -41.66
C TYR A 296 34.66 -0.38 -40.57
N VAL A 297 35.06 -1.26 -39.65
CA VAL A 297 34.26 -1.70 -38.48
C VAL A 297 33.92 -0.52 -37.57
N ALA A 298 34.89 0.38 -37.32
CA ALA A 298 34.65 1.59 -36.52
C ALA A 298 33.65 2.55 -37.22
N SER A 299 33.68 2.65 -38.56
CA SER A 299 32.72 3.46 -39.32
C SER A 299 31.30 2.89 -39.26
N GLN A 300 31.15 1.55 -39.33
CA GLN A 300 29.88 0.86 -39.19
C GLN A 300 29.30 1.04 -37.76
N ALA A 301 30.14 0.94 -36.73
CA ALA A 301 29.75 1.19 -35.36
C ALA A 301 29.27 2.63 -35.12
N LYS A 302 29.93 3.63 -35.76
CA LYS A 302 29.47 5.03 -35.74
C LYS A 302 28.14 5.22 -36.46
N ALA A 303 27.94 4.59 -37.61
CA ALA A 303 26.68 4.65 -38.37
C ALA A 303 25.52 3.99 -37.58
N GLN A 304 25.78 2.92 -36.88
CA GLN A 304 24.80 2.25 -36.01
C GLN A 304 24.45 3.10 -34.79
N LYS A 305 25.43 3.82 -34.19
CA LYS A 305 25.18 4.80 -33.12
C LYS A 305 24.37 6.00 -33.63
N SER A 306 24.58 6.51 -34.84
CA SER A 306 23.80 7.62 -35.38
C SER A 306 22.35 7.19 -35.67
N LYS A 307 22.11 6.01 -36.25
CA LYS A 307 20.77 5.45 -36.44
C LYS A 307 20.03 5.21 -35.11
N SER A 308 20.75 4.80 -34.05
CA SER A 308 20.18 4.64 -32.73
C SER A 308 19.76 5.98 -32.13
N LEU A 309 20.54 7.03 -32.32
CA LEU A 309 20.23 8.39 -31.87
C LEU A 309 19.02 8.96 -32.64
N ASP A 310 18.94 8.75 -33.93
CA ASP A 310 17.82 9.20 -34.77
C ASP A 310 16.51 8.58 -34.31
N MET A 311 16.47 7.26 -34.07
CA MET A 311 15.27 6.58 -33.61
C MET A 311 14.81 7.06 -32.21
N SER A 312 15.72 7.38 -31.29
CA SER A 312 15.33 7.94 -29.99
C SER A 312 14.74 9.35 -30.10
N LEU A 313 15.21 10.14 -31.10
CA LEU A 313 14.64 11.45 -31.40
C LEU A 313 13.28 11.34 -32.08
N GLU A 314 13.07 10.37 -32.96
CA GLU A 314 11.78 10.11 -33.59
C GLU A 314 10.73 9.66 -32.55
N LEU A 315 11.09 8.76 -31.65
CA LEU A 315 10.24 8.37 -30.54
C LEU A 315 9.86 9.57 -29.66
N TYR A 316 10.83 10.41 -29.34
CA TYR A 316 10.58 11.64 -28.57
C TYR A 316 9.68 12.61 -29.34
N ALA A 317 9.87 12.79 -30.65
CA ALA A 317 9.00 13.61 -31.49
C ALA A 317 7.57 13.07 -31.52
N THR A 318 7.40 11.74 -31.57
CA THR A 318 6.07 11.09 -31.47
C THR A 318 5.43 11.35 -30.11
N MET A 319 6.21 11.37 -29.01
CA MET A 319 5.71 11.72 -27.68
C MET A 319 5.26 13.18 -27.59
N GLN A 320 5.94 14.12 -28.28
CA GLN A 320 5.58 15.54 -28.25
C GLN A 320 4.21 15.86 -28.88
N GLU A 321 3.58 14.93 -29.57
CA GLU A 321 2.23 15.11 -30.11
C GLU A 321 1.13 15.10 -29.06
N PHE A 322 1.47 14.74 -27.83
CA PHE A 322 0.52 14.63 -26.74
C PHE A 322 0.60 15.80 -25.77
N ARG A 323 -0.50 16.00 -25.03
CA ARG A 323 -0.51 16.89 -23.85
C ARG A 323 -0.14 16.09 -22.61
N TYR A 324 0.68 16.72 -21.77
CA TYR A 324 1.17 16.15 -20.55
C TYR A 324 0.60 16.87 -19.33
N TYR A 325 0.39 16.10 -18.29
CA TYR A 325 -0.19 16.53 -17.04
C TYR A 325 0.68 16.06 -15.90
N SER A 326 0.67 16.79 -14.79
CA SER A 326 1.47 16.44 -13.60
C SER A 326 0.59 16.32 -12.37
N ASN A 327 0.91 15.34 -11.53
CA ASN A 327 0.34 15.17 -10.21
C ASN A 327 1.36 14.51 -9.29
N GLU A 328 1.64 15.13 -8.12
CA GLU A 328 2.55 14.60 -7.09
C GLU A 328 3.91 14.12 -7.63
N GLY A 329 4.50 14.87 -8.57
CA GLY A 329 5.81 14.55 -9.15
C GLY A 329 5.81 13.44 -10.19
N LYS A 330 4.64 12.94 -10.59
CA LYS A 330 4.46 12.04 -11.72
C LYS A 330 3.89 12.76 -12.92
N TYR A 331 4.16 12.22 -14.10
CA TYR A 331 3.69 12.78 -15.36
C TYR A 331 2.78 11.81 -16.09
N TYR A 332 1.73 12.35 -16.69
CA TYR A 332 0.69 11.57 -17.35
C TYR A 332 0.44 12.11 -18.75
N CYS A 333 0.15 11.22 -19.67
CA CYS A 333 -0.25 11.53 -21.03
C CYS A 333 -1.75 11.32 -21.19
N LYS A 334 -2.50 12.35 -21.61
CA LYS A 334 -3.91 12.19 -21.99
C LYS A 334 -3.99 11.69 -23.43
N CYS A 335 -4.53 10.53 -23.66
CA CYS A 335 -4.60 9.89 -24.98
C CYS A 335 -5.92 9.18 -25.22
N GLN A 336 -6.27 9.03 -26.50
CA GLN A 336 -7.44 8.27 -26.93
C GLN A 336 -7.06 6.79 -27.02
N MET A 337 -7.77 5.93 -26.30
CA MET A 337 -7.64 4.47 -26.38
C MET A 337 -9.01 3.84 -26.65
N GLY A 338 -9.15 3.23 -27.82
CA GLY A 338 -10.45 2.70 -28.27
C GLY A 338 -11.53 3.78 -28.30
N LYS A 339 -12.63 3.58 -27.58
CA LYS A 339 -13.76 4.55 -27.52
C LYS A 339 -13.62 5.59 -26.42
N GLY A 340 -12.56 5.54 -25.61
CA GLY A 340 -12.42 6.41 -24.44
C GLY A 340 -11.10 7.18 -24.42
N THR A 341 -11.10 8.26 -23.63
CA THR A 341 -9.90 9.04 -23.31
C THR A 341 -9.37 8.57 -21.95
N VAL A 342 -8.06 8.32 -21.87
CA VAL A 342 -7.40 7.86 -20.64
C VAL A 342 -6.15 8.68 -20.34
N PHE A 343 -5.77 8.72 -19.08
CA PHE A 343 -4.48 9.23 -18.64
C PHE A 343 -3.55 8.04 -18.39
N LEU A 344 -2.46 7.96 -19.14
CA LEU A 344 -1.41 6.96 -18.95
C LEU A 344 -0.23 7.58 -18.22
N ASP A 345 0.27 6.93 -17.17
CA ASP A 345 1.56 7.25 -16.59
C ASP A 345 2.65 7.06 -17.67
N ILE A 346 3.48 8.06 -17.90
CA ILE A 346 4.52 8.01 -18.94
C ILE A 346 5.55 6.90 -18.69
N GLU A 347 5.63 6.38 -17.45
CA GLU A 347 6.50 5.25 -17.10
C GLU A 347 5.81 3.89 -17.26
N SER A 348 4.53 3.85 -17.60
CA SER A 348 3.76 2.62 -17.74
C SER A 348 4.14 1.83 -19.00
N GLN A 349 3.87 0.51 -18.98
CA GLN A 349 4.03 -0.35 -20.13
C GLN A 349 3.03 0.00 -21.25
N GLU A 350 1.83 0.41 -20.86
CA GLU A 350 0.75 0.83 -21.76
C GLU A 350 1.17 2.06 -22.56
N PHE A 351 1.76 3.07 -21.92
CA PHE A 351 2.28 4.25 -22.61
C PHE A 351 3.39 3.85 -23.59
N THR A 352 4.35 3.06 -23.14
CA THR A 352 5.45 2.55 -23.95
C THR A 352 4.93 1.79 -25.18
N GLY A 353 3.97 0.89 -24.99
CA GLY A 353 3.35 0.12 -26.07
C GLY A 353 2.60 1.01 -27.06
N MET A 354 1.88 2.01 -26.57
CA MET A 354 1.18 2.99 -27.42
C MET A 354 2.15 3.79 -28.31
N ILE A 355 3.26 4.26 -27.76
CA ILE A 355 4.27 5.02 -28.50
C ILE A 355 4.93 4.13 -29.56
N PHE A 356 5.30 2.90 -29.22
CA PHE A 356 5.85 1.96 -30.19
C PHE A 356 4.87 1.66 -31.35
N SER A 357 3.59 1.45 -31.01
CA SER A 357 2.55 1.19 -32.03
C SER A 357 2.37 2.38 -32.96
N ARG A 358 2.38 3.62 -32.42
CA ARG A 358 2.29 4.84 -33.25
C ARG A 358 3.53 5.06 -34.11
N GLN A 359 4.72 4.79 -33.56
CA GLN A 359 5.97 4.90 -34.32
C GLN A 359 6.01 3.87 -35.45
N ALA A 360 5.62 2.62 -35.17
CA ALA A 360 5.52 1.57 -36.18
C ALA A 360 4.56 1.94 -37.34
N ALA A 361 3.42 2.55 -37.00
CA ALA A 361 2.45 3.01 -38.01
C ALA A 361 2.99 4.14 -38.89
N LYS A 362 3.92 4.98 -38.39
CA LYS A 362 4.51 6.09 -39.15
C LYS A 362 5.70 5.68 -40.02
N THR A 363 6.57 4.84 -39.47
CA THR A 363 7.90 4.57 -40.07
C THR A 363 8.14 3.12 -40.42
N ASN A 364 7.14 2.25 -40.16
CA ASN A 364 7.25 0.79 -40.35
C ASN A 364 8.42 0.18 -39.52
N SER A 365 8.86 0.88 -38.48
CA SER A 365 9.96 0.49 -37.57
C SER A 365 9.58 0.73 -36.14
N THR A 366 9.99 -0.16 -35.25
CA THR A 366 9.87 0.01 -33.81
C THR A 366 11.26 0.26 -33.23
N GLY A 367 11.35 1.13 -32.24
CA GLY A 367 12.59 1.33 -31.49
C GLY A 367 12.89 0.18 -30.52
N THR A 368 14.10 0.18 -29.98
CA THR A 368 14.48 -0.71 -28.88
C THR A 368 14.08 -0.12 -27.52
N THR A 369 14.03 -0.95 -26.48
CA THR A 369 13.78 -0.52 -25.09
C THR A 369 14.78 0.55 -24.63
N GLN A 370 16.04 0.47 -25.08
CA GLN A 370 17.07 1.45 -24.74
C GLN A 370 16.79 2.82 -25.38
N GLN A 371 16.36 2.84 -26.64
CA GLN A 371 15.98 4.05 -27.36
C GLN A 371 14.73 4.69 -26.75
N MET A 372 13.76 3.87 -26.34
CA MET A 372 12.58 4.33 -25.59
C MET A 372 12.96 4.98 -24.26
N ARG A 373 13.86 4.38 -23.48
CA ARG A 373 14.34 4.96 -22.22
C ARG A 373 15.03 6.32 -22.46
N ALA A 374 15.82 6.45 -23.52
CA ALA A 374 16.46 7.73 -23.87
C ALA A 374 15.42 8.79 -24.26
N ALA A 375 14.39 8.42 -25.01
CA ALA A 375 13.28 9.29 -25.39
C ALA A 375 12.45 9.70 -24.16
N LEU A 376 12.14 8.78 -23.27
CA LEU A 376 11.42 9.04 -22.00
C LEU A 376 12.20 9.98 -21.08
N SER A 377 13.52 9.84 -21.00
CA SER A 377 14.34 10.78 -20.21
C SER A 377 14.22 12.20 -20.73
N ARG A 378 14.24 12.41 -22.04
CA ARG A 378 14.01 13.72 -22.65
C ARG A 378 12.60 14.25 -22.40
N LEU A 379 11.61 13.34 -22.51
CA LEU A 379 10.22 13.70 -22.23
C LEU A 379 10.02 14.16 -20.80
N LYS A 380 10.67 13.54 -19.82
CA LYS A 380 10.58 13.96 -18.42
C LYS A 380 11.07 15.39 -18.21
N PHE A 381 12.18 15.77 -18.84
CA PHE A 381 12.65 17.16 -18.78
C PHE A 381 11.65 18.12 -19.43
N HIS A 382 11.10 17.75 -20.59
CA HIS A 382 10.08 18.57 -21.24
C HIS A 382 8.79 18.68 -20.42
N ALA A 383 8.35 17.57 -19.81
CA ALA A 383 7.15 17.52 -18.97
C ALA A 383 7.32 18.31 -17.67
N LEU A 384 8.53 18.38 -17.12
CA LEU A 384 8.83 19.17 -15.93
C LEU A 384 8.45 20.66 -16.13
N ASP A 385 8.72 21.21 -17.31
CA ASP A 385 8.48 22.61 -17.62
C ASP A 385 7.10 22.89 -18.21
N ASN A 386 6.48 21.89 -18.87
CA ASN A 386 5.29 22.09 -19.70
C ASN A 386 4.05 21.31 -19.29
N ALA A 387 4.13 20.41 -18.31
CA ALA A 387 2.98 19.63 -17.88
C ALA A 387 2.00 20.49 -17.08
N THR A 388 0.72 20.38 -17.42
CA THR A 388 -0.36 21.04 -16.69
C THR A 388 -0.65 20.31 -15.38
N PRO A 389 -0.64 20.99 -14.22
CA PRO A 389 -1.06 20.37 -12.97
C PRO A 389 -2.51 19.89 -13.06
N VAL A 390 -2.78 18.68 -12.58
CA VAL A 390 -4.13 18.12 -12.53
C VAL A 390 -4.42 17.50 -11.18
N ASP A 391 -5.67 17.60 -10.77
CA ASP A 391 -6.19 16.89 -9.62
C ASP A 391 -6.35 15.41 -9.90
N LYS A 392 -6.17 14.61 -8.84
CA LYS A 392 -6.40 13.17 -8.85
C LYS A 392 -7.67 12.84 -8.08
N ILE A 393 -8.52 12.00 -8.65
CA ILE A 393 -9.75 11.56 -7.99
C ILE A 393 -9.92 10.04 -8.05
N CYS A 394 -10.57 9.50 -7.01
CA CYS A 394 -11.14 8.14 -7.06
C CYS A 394 -12.58 8.22 -7.58
N ARG A 395 -13.49 8.81 -6.81
CA ARG A 395 -14.92 8.96 -7.15
C ARG A 395 -15.38 10.41 -7.16
N PHE A 396 -15.00 11.21 -6.17
CA PHE A 396 -15.56 12.52 -5.94
C PHE A 396 -14.51 13.61 -6.03
N LYS A 397 -14.86 14.75 -6.66
CA LYS A 397 -14.04 15.95 -6.67
C LYS A 397 -14.94 17.18 -6.66
N GLN A 398 -14.48 18.23 -6.00
CA GLN A 398 -15.13 19.54 -6.04
C GLN A 398 -14.10 20.60 -6.44
N ASN A 399 -14.36 21.27 -7.57
CA ASN A 399 -13.54 22.35 -8.10
C ASN A 399 -14.42 23.52 -8.57
N ASP A 400 -13.82 24.48 -9.28
CA ASP A 400 -14.53 25.67 -9.78
C ASP A 400 -15.58 25.34 -10.85
N HIS A 401 -15.53 24.16 -11.46
CA HIS A 401 -16.51 23.68 -12.44
C HIS A 401 -17.71 22.98 -11.79
N GLY A 402 -17.69 22.73 -10.47
CA GLY A 402 -18.77 22.09 -9.74
C GLY A 402 -18.33 20.84 -8.98
N LEU A 403 -19.31 19.96 -8.71
CA LEU A 403 -19.09 18.65 -8.12
C LEU A 403 -18.91 17.64 -9.25
N ILE A 404 -17.93 16.77 -9.11
CA ILE A 404 -17.59 15.78 -10.14
C ILE A 404 -17.68 14.39 -9.53
N LEU A 405 -18.47 13.53 -10.18
CA LEU A 405 -18.56 12.10 -9.89
C LEU A 405 -17.94 11.30 -11.05
N ASN A 406 -16.85 10.62 -10.78
CA ASN A 406 -16.23 9.70 -11.72
C ASN A 406 -17.08 8.43 -11.88
N LEU A 407 -17.49 8.13 -13.11
CA LEU A 407 -18.27 6.92 -13.42
C LEU A 407 -17.43 5.65 -13.51
N ALA A 408 -16.11 5.76 -13.48
CA ALA A 408 -15.14 4.67 -13.65
C ALA A 408 -15.32 3.84 -14.93
N ARG A 409 -15.99 4.40 -15.94
CA ARG A 409 -16.14 3.77 -17.27
C ARG A 409 -14.82 3.78 -18.02
N VAL A 410 -14.67 2.89 -18.96
CA VAL A 410 -13.51 2.87 -19.87
C VAL A 410 -13.42 4.16 -20.71
N SER A 411 -14.58 4.78 -21.03
CA SER A 411 -14.66 6.06 -21.72
C SER A 411 -14.11 7.26 -20.93
N GLY A 412 -13.90 7.11 -19.61
CA GLY A 412 -13.45 8.18 -18.72
C GLY A 412 -14.51 9.23 -18.42
N GLU A 413 -15.77 8.95 -18.68
CA GLU A 413 -16.88 9.88 -18.44
C GLU A 413 -17.09 10.17 -16.95
N CYS A 414 -17.49 11.40 -16.68
CA CYS A 414 -17.85 11.88 -15.34
C CYS A 414 -19.22 12.55 -15.37
N VAL A 415 -19.91 12.55 -14.24
CA VAL A 415 -21.03 13.47 -13.99
C VAL A 415 -20.46 14.77 -13.46
N VAL A 416 -20.83 15.89 -14.08
CA VAL A 416 -20.57 17.24 -13.56
C VAL A 416 -21.90 17.81 -13.07
N ILE A 417 -21.91 18.25 -11.81
CA ILE A 417 -23.06 18.81 -11.11
C ILE A 417 -22.74 20.27 -10.81
N THR A 418 -23.50 21.18 -11.41
CA THR A 418 -23.39 22.63 -11.25
C THR A 418 -24.66 23.20 -10.67
N LYS A 419 -24.71 24.52 -10.48
CA LYS A 419 -25.94 25.22 -10.06
C LYS A 419 -27.04 25.18 -11.13
N GLU A 420 -26.65 25.00 -12.39
CA GLU A 420 -27.54 24.96 -13.56
C GLU A 420 -28.14 23.57 -13.80
N GLY A 421 -27.48 22.52 -13.31
CA GLY A 421 -27.93 21.15 -13.51
C GLY A 421 -26.80 20.13 -13.45
N CYS A 422 -27.12 18.91 -13.86
CA CYS A 422 -26.16 17.81 -13.93
C CYS A 422 -26.15 17.19 -15.32
N SER A 423 -24.95 16.82 -15.78
CA SER A 423 -24.74 16.19 -17.10
C SER A 423 -23.56 15.23 -17.08
N ILE A 424 -23.61 14.23 -17.95
CA ILE A 424 -22.46 13.36 -18.23
C ILE A 424 -21.59 14.04 -19.27
N VAL A 425 -20.32 14.22 -18.94
CA VAL A 425 -19.33 14.82 -19.84
C VAL A 425 -18.22 13.84 -20.15
N PRO A 426 -17.56 13.93 -21.33
CA PRO A 426 -16.32 13.23 -21.60
C PRO A 426 -15.30 13.57 -20.51
N GLN A 427 -14.31 12.72 -20.35
CA GLN A 427 -13.31 12.86 -19.29
C GLN A 427 -12.78 14.30 -19.18
N PRO A 428 -13.03 15.00 -18.09
CA PRO A 428 -12.44 16.32 -17.82
C PRO A 428 -10.92 16.18 -17.61
N ASP A 429 -10.20 17.31 -17.52
CA ASP A 429 -8.77 17.31 -17.21
C ASP A 429 -8.53 16.98 -15.72
N ILE A 430 -8.85 15.76 -15.35
CA ILE A 430 -8.74 15.20 -14.00
C ILE A 430 -8.18 13.79 -14.13
N LEU A 431 -7.16 13.51 -13.33
CA LEU A 431 -6.55 12.18 -13.27
C LEU A 431 -7.45 11.23 -12.49
N VAL A 432 -8.05 10.27 -13.20
CA VAL A 432 -8.88 9.23 -12.59
C VAL A 432 -8.02 8.09 -12.09
N GLN A 433 -8.05 7.86 -10.78
CA GLN A 433 -7.47 6.66 -10.19
C GLN A 433 -8.52 5.55 -10.20
N LYS A 434 -8.20 4.41 -10.81
CA LYS A 434 -8.97 3.18 -10.68
C LYS A 434 -8.24 2.25 -9.72
N ASP A 435 -8.96 1.71 -8.73
CA ASP A 435 -8.51 0.52 -8.03
C ASP A 435 -8.98 -0.73 -8.80
N ALA A 436 -8.31 -1.86 -8.61
CA ALA A 436 -8.66 -3.11 -9.30
C ALA A 436 -10.13 -3.52 -9.06
N ASP A 437 -10.65 -3.23 -7.87
CA ASP A 437 -12.01 -3.60 -7.44
C ASP A 437 -13.09 -2.58 -7.83
N THR A 438 -12.72 -1.46 -8.46
CA THR A 438 -13.68 -0.38 -8.78
C THR A 438 -14.55 -0.76 -9.97
N LEU A 439 -15.85 -0.90 -9.74
CA LEU A 439 -16.84 -1.15 -10.78
C LEU A 439 -17.35 0.14 -11.44
N PRO A 440 -17.71 0.10 -12.74
CA PRO A 440 -18.30 1.26 -13.42
C PRO A 440 -19.72 1.54 -12.93
N ILE A 441 -20.12 2.80 -13.02
CA ILE A 441 -21.52 3.23 -12.90
C ILE A 441 -22.10 3.33 -14.31
N ASP A 442 -22.89 2.34 -14.72
CA ASP A 442 -23.35 2.21 -16.09
C ASP A 442 -24.53 3.14 -16.42
N HIS A 443 -25.40 3.41 -15.44
CA HIS A 443 -26.62 4.17 -15.70
C HIS A 443 -26.98 5.11 -14.56
N ILE A 444 -27.48 6.31 -14.91
CA ILE A 444 -28.03 7.33 -14.02
C ILE A 444 -29.28 7.94 -14.69
N GLU A 445 -30.39 7.97 -13.98
CA GLU A 445 -31.65 8.54 -14.46
C GLU A 445 -31.86 9.95 -13.90
N PHE A 446 -31.41 10.99 -14.60
CA PHE A 446 -31.53 12.38 -14.15
C PHE A 446 -32.97 12.95 -14.17
N GLY A 447 -33.91 12.29 -14.86
CA GLY A 447 -35.31 12.74 -14.96
C GLY A 447 -36.16 12.47 -13.71
N CYS A 448 -35.60 11.90 -12.65
CA CYS A 448 -36.32 11.60 -11.42
C CYS A 448 -36.52 12.87 -10.58
N ASN A 449 -37.76 13.08 -10.09
CA ASN A 449 -38.09 14.15 -9.16
C ASN A 449 -38.38 13.57 -7.77
N GLY A 450 -37.99 14.28 -6.71
CA GLY A 450 -38.13 13.82 -5.33
C GLY A 450 -37.05 12.85 -4.90
N LEU A 451 -37.32 12.05 -3.86
CA LEU A 451 -36.41 11.07 -3.26
C LEU A 451 -37.08 9.70 -3.08
N HIS A 452 -38.02 9.35 -3.95
CA HIS A 452 -38.81 8.12 -3.84
C HIS A 452 -38.01 6.87 -3.99
N ALA A 453 -37.02 6.83 -4.88
CA ALA A 453 -36.14 5.67 -5.03
C ALA A 453 -35.18 5.55 -3.85
N CYS A 454 -34.72 6.69 -3.29
CA CYS A 454 -33.94 6.68 -2.04
C CYS A 454 -34.78 6.10 -0.87
N ASP A 455 -36.03 6.50 -0.74
CA ASP A 455 -36.94 5.98 0.29
C ASP A 455 -37.12 4.48 0.12
N ALA A 456 -37.48 4.03 -1.09
CA ALA A 456 -37.65 2.61 -1.40
C ALA A 456 -36.40 1.76 -1.11
N MET A 457 -35.21 2.28 -1.43
CA MET A 457 -33.94 1.62 -1.14
C MET A 457 -33.72 1.50 0.37
N LEU A 458 -33.96 2.55 1.14
CA LEU A 458 -33.76 2.53 2.59
C LEU A 458 -34.79 1.66 3.30
N GLU A 459 -36.05 1.65 2.86
CA GLU A 459 -37.09 0.74 3.34
C GLU A 459 -36.75 -0.73 3.03
N LEU A 460 -36.27 -1.02 1.82
CA LEU A 460 -35.78 -2.33 1.43
C LEU A 460 -34.65 -2.79 2.35
N MET A 461 -33.77 -1.87 2.77
CA MET A 461 -32.74 -2.11 3.76
C MET A 461 -33.24 -2.12 5.20
N GLY A 462 -34.58 -1.87 5.45
CA GLY A 462 -35.27 -1.86 6.74
C GLY A 462 -34.96 -0.68 7.62
N ILE A 463 -34.59 0.39 7.03
CA ILE A 463 -34.54 1.68 7.70
C ILE A 463 -35.93 2.30 7.59
N THR A 464 -36.74 2.13 8.62
CA THR A 464 -38.15 2.58 8.64
C THR A 464 -38.38 3.86 9.44
N ASN A 465 -37.42 4.25 10.30
CA ASN A 465 -37.51 5.49 11.04
C ASN A 465 -37.24 6.67 10.12
N MET A 466 -38.16 7.61 10.05
CA MET A 466 -38.05 8.75 9.13
C MET A 466 -36.83 9.66 9.40
N TYR A 467 -36.45 9.85 10.66
CA TYR A 467 -35.25 10.65 11.00
C TYR A 467 -33.98 9.98 10.52
N ASP A 468 -33.89 8.65 10.65
CA ASP A 468 -32.77 7.87 10.14
C ASP A 468 -32.74 7.87 8.61
N GLN A 469 -33.88 7.77 7.93
CA GLN A 469 -33.96 7.87 6.46
C GLN A 469 -33.48 9.23 5.96
N HIS A 470 -33.98 10.33 6.54
CA HIS A 470 -33.53 11.67 6.19
C HIS A 470 -32.04 11.86 6.45
N TYR A 471 -31.55 11.39 7.59
CA TYR A 471 -30.14 11.52 7.93
C TYR A 471 -29.23 10.73 6.99
N LEU A 472 -29.59 9.50 6.61
CA LEU A 472 -28.85 8.71 5.62
C LEU A 472 -28.88 9.36 4.21
N LYS A 473 -30.01 9.95 3.80
CA LYS A 473 -30.08 10.73 2.56
C LYS A 473 -29.17 11.96 2.59
N MET A 474 -29.10 12.66 3.73
CA MET A 474 -28.12 13.75 3.92
C MET A 474 -26.67 13.25 3.82
N ILE A 475 -26.36 12.10 4.43
CA ILE A 475 -25.03 11.47 4.31
C ILE A 475 -24.71 11.12 2.86
N MET A 476 -25.63 10.43 2.16
CA MET A 476 -25.40 10.02 0.77
C MET A 476 -25.17 11.22 -0.17
N VAL A 477 -26.00 12.26 -0.07
CA VAL A 477 -25.81 13.45 -0.93
C VAL A 477 -24.52 14.21 -0.55
N SER A 478 -24.12 14.21 0.73
CA SER A 478 -22.90 14.89 1.18
C SER A 478 -21.62 14.27 0.62
N TRP A 479 -21.66 13.01 0.19
CA TRP A 479 -20.50 12.36 -0.46
C TRP A 479 -20.14 13.02 -1.79
N LEU A 480 -21.10 13.62 -2.48
CA LEU A 480 -20.85 14.39 -3.71
C LEU A 480 -20.07 15.70 -3.41
N PHE A 481 -20.16 16.23 -2.19
CA PHE A 481 -19.52 17.47 -1.76
C PHE A 481 -18.16 17.16 -1.12
N GLU A 482 -17.11 17.01 -1.91
CA GLU A 482 -15.76 16.63 -1.41
C GLU A 482 -15.28 17.50 -0.26
N LYS A 483 -15.64 18.79 -0.23
CA LYS A 483 -15.22 19.74 0.82
C LYS A 483 -16.02 19.62 2.12
N VAL A 484 -17.15 18.93 2.12
CA VAL A 484 -17.98 18.72 3.32
C VAL A 484 -17.45 17.54 4.12
N ALA A 485 -17.13 17.77 5.40
CA ALA A 485 -16.74 16.69 6.30
C ALA A 485 -17.97 15.85 6.67
N THR A 486 -18.12 14.69 6.07
CA THR A 486 -19.24 13.78 6.28
C THR A 486 -19.03 12.95 7.55
N PRO A 487 -20.06 12.77 8.41
CA PRO A 487 -19.98 11.88 9.56
C PRO A 487 -19.56 10.45 9.18
N ILE A 488 -18.68 9.85 9.99
CA ILE A 488 -18.32 8.45 9.86
C ILE A 488 -19.54 7.60 10.23
N LEU A 489 -20.03 6.82 9.30
CA LEU A 489 -21.19 5.96 9.51
C LEU A 489 -20.75 4.68 10.23
N PHE A 490 -21.36 4.37 11.38
CA PHE A 490 -21.05 3.21 12.17
C PHE A 490 -22.29 2.31 12.38
N LEU A 491 -22.27 1.13 11.74
CA LEU A 491 -23.36 0.17 11.76
C LEU A 491 -23.11 -0.86 12.86
N ILE A 492 -24.09 -0.99 13.77
CA ILE A 492 -24.00 -1.90 14.92
C ILE A 492 -25.14 -2.92 14.84
N GLY A 493 -24.89 -4.16 15.23
CA GLY A 493 -25.93 -5.17 15.33
C GLY A 493 -25.36 -6.58 15.42
N GLU A 494 -26.23 -7.52 15.75
CA GLU A 494 -25.86 -8.94 15.85
C GLU A 494 -25.35 -9.51 14.51
N PRO A 495 -24.62 -10.63 14.54
CA PRO A 495 -24.29 -11.37 13.32
C PRO A 495 -25.57 -11.72 12.54
N GLY A 496 -25.53 -11.51 11.21
CA GLY A 496 -26.70 -11.74 10.35
C GLY A 496 -27.81 -10.68 10.43
N SER A 497 -27.57 -9.51 11.06
CA SER A 497 -28.56 -8.41 11.10
C SER A 497 -28.66 -7.62 9.79
N GLY A 498 -27.75 -7.82 8.83
CA GLY A 498 -27.75 -7.10 7.54
C GLY A 498 -26.84 -5.85 7.50
N LYS A 499 -25.89 -5.70 8.45
CA LYS A 499 -24.92 -4.57 8.45
C LYS A 499 -24.12 -4.48 7.16
N THR A 500 -23.50 -5.59 6.76
CA THR A 500 -22.70 -5.68 5.54
C THR A 500 -23.54 -5.38 4.31
N THR A 501 -24.75 -5.89 4.26
CA THR A 501 -25.72 -5.65 3.17
C THR A 501 -26.08 -4.17 3.07
N LEU A 502 -26.40 -3.50 4.20
CA LEU A 502 -26.69 -2.07 4.21
C LEU A 502 -25.48 -1.24 3.80
N ALA A 503 -24.28 -1.57 4.34
CA ALA A 503 -23.04 -0.87 3.98
C ALA A 503 -22.75 -0.97 2.48
N SER A 504 -22.86 -2.19 1.92
CA SER A 504 -22.68 -2.45 0.49
C SER A 504 -23.75 -1.74 -0.36
N ALA A 505 -25.00 -1.71 0.08
CA ALA A 505 -26.08 -1.01 -0.61
C ALA A 505 -25.84 0.52 -0.65
N LEU A 506 -25.44 1.11 0.47
CA LEU A 506 -25.12 2.55 0.53
C LEU A 506 -23.88 2.88 -0.32
N LYS A 507 -22.80 2.09 -0.19
CA LYS A 507 -21.57 2.25 -0.98
C LYS A 507 -21.87 2.09 -2.48
N GLY A 508 -22.69 1.11 -2.87
CA GLY A 508 -23.07 0.79 -4.24
C GLY A 508 -23.78 1.92 -4.99
N VAL A 509 -24.33 2.90 -4.26
CA VAL A 509 -24.94 4.08 -4.90
C VAL A 509 -23.92 4.83 -5.76
N PHE A 510 -22.75 5.14 -5.20
CA PHE A 510 -21.75 5.95 -5.90
C PHE A 510 -20.38 5.28 -6.06
N ASP A 511 -20.08 4.25 -5.29
CA ASP A 511 -18.79 3.56 -5.32
C ASP A 511 -18.95 2.03 -5.33
N PRO A 512 -19.61 1.45 -6.35
CA PRO A 512 -19.71 0.00 -6.47
C PRO A 512 -18.32 -0.63 -6.63
N THR A 513 -18.09 -1.76 -5.93
CA THR A 513 -16.85 -2.53 -5.94
C THR A 513 -17.15 -4.02 -6.00
N GLU A 514 -16.24 -4.83 -6.56
CA GLU A 514 -16.39 -6.29 -6.62
C GLU A 514 -16.34 -6.91 -5.23
N ASN A 515 -15.44 -6.44 -4.39
CA ASN A 515 -15.29 -6.88 -3.01
C ASN A 515 -16.09 -5.98 -2.06
N GLY A 516 -16.65 -6.58 -1.00
CA GLY A 516 -17.44 -5.87 0.00
C GLY A 516 -16.57 -4.94 0.88
N GLY A 517 -16.51 -5.19 2.17
CA GLY A 517 -15.69 -4.42 3.11
C GLY A 517 -14.24 -4.87 3.16
N ALA A 518 -13.35 -3.95 3.53
CA ALA A 518 -11.98 -4.25 3.87
C ALA A 518 -11.87 -4.68 5.33
N TYR A 519 -10.84 -5.47 5.66
CA TYR A 519 -10.45 -5.68 7.05
C TYR A 519 -9.92 -4.37 7.66
N LEU A 520 -10.05 -4.26 9.00
CA LEU A 520 -9.50 -3.11 9.71
C LEU A 520 -7.98 -3.06 9.52
N PRO A 521 -7.42 -1.98 8.99
CA PRO A 521 -5.97 -1.82 8.89
C PRO A 521 -5.30 -1.84 10.26
N GLU A 522 -4.15 -2.47 10.38
CA GLU A 522 -3.40 -2.51 11.63
C GLU A 522 -2.53 -1.27 11.84
N THR A 523 -2.10 -0.66 10.75
CA THR A 523 -1.20 0.50 10.77
C THR A 523 -1.82 1.73 10.11
N MET A 524 -1.32 2.91 10.53
CA MET A 524 -1.71 4.18 9.90
C MET A 524 -1.40 4.26 8.41
N LEU A 525 -0.33 3.62 7.97
CA LEU A 525 0.04 3.60 6.55
C LEU A 525 -0.96 2.78 5.73
N GLU A 526 -1.32 1.60 6.20
CA GLU A 526 -2.34 0.76 5.56
C GLU A 526 -3.68 1.48 5.50
N MET A 527 -4.08 2.12 6.62
CA MET A 527 -5.28 2.95 6.69
C MET A 527 -5.25 4.06 5.63
N ALA A 528 -4.14 4.80 5.56
CA ALA A 528 -3.99 5.87 4.57
C ALA A 528 -4.07 5.34 3.13
N LEU A 529 -3.48 4.16 2.85
CA LEU A 529 -3.54 3.53 1.53
C LEU A 529 -4.96 3.10 1.17
N VAL A 530 -5.70 2.48 2.10
CA VAL A 530 -7.11 2.12 1.87
C VAL A 530 -7.94 3.37 1.58
N LEU A 531 -7.84 4.40 2.43
CA LEU A 531 -8.62 5.62 2.29
C LEU A 531 -8.27 6.41 1.02
N SER A 532 -7.00 6.40 0.60
CA SER A 532 -6.57 7.14 -0.60
C SER A 532 -7.03 6.51 -1.92
N LYS A 533 -7.39 5.24 -1.92
CA LYS A 533 -7.80 4.49 -3.11
C LYS A 533 -9.31 4.29 -3.22
N SER A 534 -10.03 4.42 -2.11
CA SER A 534 -11.48 4.24 -2.06
C SER A 534 -12.23 5.53 -2.37
N GLY A 535 -13.33 5.42 -3.11
CA GLY A 535 -14.32 6.50 -3.19
C GLY A 535 -15.10 6.62 -1.88
N ILE A 536 -15.55 5.48 -1.36
CA ILE A 536 -16.16 5.32 -0.04
C ILE A 536 -15.50 4.11 0.62
N ALA A 537 -14.79 4.29 1.72
CA ALA A 537 -14.16 3.20 2.44
C ALA A 537 -15.17 2.48 3.33
N TYR A 538 -15.23 1.16 3.23
CA TYR A 538 -16.01 0.33 4.12
C TYR A 538 -15.08 -0.66 4.85
N VAL A 539 -15.11 -0.62 6.19
CA VAL A 539 -14.35 -1.52 7.07
C VAL A 539 -15.35 -2.38 7.86
N ASP A 540 -15.27 -3.68 7.67
CA ASP A 540 -16.21 -4.64 8.23
C ASP A 540 -15.61 -5.42 9.41
N ASN A 541 -16.49 -5.76 10.36
CA ASN A 541 -16.34 -6.79 11.38
C ASN A 541 -15.04 -6.68 12.23
N PHE A 542 -14.86 -5.58 12.92
CA PHE A 542 -13.79 -5.44 13.90
C PHE A 542 -14.33 -5.44 15.34
N THR A 543 -13.50 -5.82 16.28
CA THR A 543 -13.85 -5.89 17.72
C THR A 543 -13.33 -4.70 18.52
N ASP A 544 -12.20 -4.15 18.12
CA ASP A 544 -11.57 -3.01 18.83
C ASP A 544 -10.90 -2.06 17.86
N LEU A 545 -10.73 -0.81 18.30
CA LEU A 545 -10.05 0.25 17.57
C LEU A 545 -8.87 0.76 18.38
N ASN A 546 -7.66 0.39 17.97
CA ASN A 546 -6.47 0.94 18.62
C ASN A 546 -6.37 2.47 18.46
N LYS A 547 -5.68 3.13 19.37
CA LYS A 547 -5.57 4.60 19.42
C LYS A 547 -5.03 5.22 18.14
N LYS A 548 -4.13 4.53 17.41
CA LYS A 548 -3.56 5.04 16.17
C LYS A 548 -4.61 5.06 15.05
N ILE A 549 -5.39 4.00 14.93
CA ILE A 549 -6.49 3.91 13.96
C ILE A 549 -7.58 4.93 14.27
N GLN A 550 -7.94 5.12 15.56
CA GLN A 550 -8.90 6.16 15.97
C GLN A 550 -8.42 7.56 15.54
N ASN A 551 -7.13 7.88 15.74
CA ASN A 551 -6.55 9.14 15.27
C ASN A 551 -6.57 9.24 13.75
N GLY A 552 -6.35 8.13 13.03
CA GLY A 552 -6.45 8.05 11.57
C GLY A 552 -7.85 8.34 11.06
N LEU A 553 -8.88 7.80 11.70
CA LEU A 553 -10.27 8.09 11.38
C LEU A 553 -10.62 9.56 11.64
N CYS A 554 -10.12 10.15 12.73
CA CYS A 554 -10.26 11.59 12.98
C CYS A 554 -9.60 12.43 11.88
N LEU A 555 -8.43 12.02 11.41
CA LEU A 555 -7.72 12.68 10.32
C LEU A 555 -8.47 12.55 9.00
N ALA A 556 -9.00 11.36 8.68
CA ALA A 556 -9.83 11.12 7.51
C ALA A 556 -11.08 11.99 7.49
N PHE A 557 -11.79 12.07 8.62
CA PHE A 557 -12.93 12.97 8.77
C PHE A 557 -12.56 14.43 8.46
N SER A 558 -11.42 14.89 8.97
CA SER A 558 -10.91 16.26 8.74
C SER A 558 -10.27 16.45 7.36
N LYS A 559 -10.32 15.44 6.48
CA LYS A 559 -9.76 15.46 5.13
C LYS A 559 -8.26 15.78 5.12
N GLY A 560 -7.56 15.21 6.09
CA GLY A 560 -6.13 15.35 6.24
C GLY A 560 -5.34 14.44 5.33
N TYR A 561 -4.04 14.41 5.52
CA TYR A 561 -3.13 13.53 4.79
C TYR A 561 -2.14 12.86 5.75
N PHE A 562 -1.66 11.70 5.34
CA PHE A 562 -0.63 10.96 6.03
C PHE A 562 0.71 11.16 5.33
N PRO A 563 1.74 11.74 6.00
CA PRO A 563 3.06 11.90 5.42
C PRO A 563 3.81 10.56 5.44
N LYS A 564 4.21 10.07 4.27
CA LYS A 564 5.05 8.89 4.09
C LYS A 564 6.40 9.30 3.53
N LYS A 565 7.49 8.80 4.10
CA LYS A 565 8.82 8.98 3.50
C LYS A 565 8.84 8.33 2.12
N LYS A 566 9.39 9.05 1.14
CA LYS A 566 9.61 8.51 -0.19
C LYS A 566 10.75 7.49 -0.12
N ASN A 567 10.55 6.32 -0.71
CA ASN A 567 11.57 5.29 -0.72
C ASN A 567 12.85 5.83 -1.40
N TYR A 568 14.00 5.52 -0.83
CA TYR A 568 15.33 5.90 -1.33
C TYR A 568 15.66 7.41 -1.27
N THR A 569 14.96 8.19 -0.44
CA THR A 569 15.30 9.58 -0.15
C THR A 569 15.27 9.83 1.36
N ASP A 570 16.26 10.59 1.89
CA ASP A 570 16.34 10.84 3.33
C ASP A 570 15.43 11.98 3.80
N THR A 571 15.04 12.87 2.91
CA THR A 571 14.36 14.13 3.23
C THR A 571 12.99 14.30 2.56
N GLU A 572 12.69 13.55 1.50
CA GLU A 572 11.43 13.71 0.76
C GLU A 572 10.28 12.92 1.38
N THR A 573 9.13 13.58 1.51
CA THR A 573 7.88 12.96 1.95
C THR A 573 6.83 13.05 0.85
N VAL A 574 5.99 12.01 0.75
CA VAL A 574 4.79 12.00 -0.07
C VAL A 574 3.58 12.05 0.86
N ASN A 575 2.67 12.98 0.62
CA ASN A 575 1.43 13.10 1.39
C ASN A 575 0.35 12.23 0.78
N ILE A 576 -0.13 11.23 1.54
CA ILE A 576 -1.22 10.35 1.13
C ILE A 576 -2.52 10.98 1.64
N ALA A 577 -3.40 11.43 0.75
CA ALA A 577 -4.67 12.03 1.11
C ALA A 577 -5.61 10.99 1.74
N MET A 578 -6.27 11.39 2.83
CA MET A 578 -7.23 10.57 3.58
C MET A 578 -8.58 11.28 3.58
N ASN A 579 -9.20 11.44 2.40
CA ASN A 579 -10.36 12.32 2.22
C ASN A 579 -11.62 11.61 1.71
N CYS A 580 -11.72 10.28 1.83
CA CYS A 580 -12.92 9.56 1.46
C CYS A 580 -13.91 9.42 2.64
N PRO A 581 -15.21 9.32 2.38
CA PRO A 581 -16.21 8.91 3.35
C PRO A 581 -15.92 7.51 3.91
N VAL A 582 -16.26 7.28 5.18
CA VAL A 582 -15.97 6.01 5.88
C VAL A 582 -17.25 5.39 6.44
N ILE A 583 -17.46 4.13 6.15
CA ILE A 583 -18.47 3.27 6.75
C ILE A 583 -17.74 2.22 7.58
N LEU A 584 -18.18 2.02 8.81
CA LEU A 584 -17.65 1.02 9.74
C LEU A 584 -18.78 0.07 10.16
N SER A 585 -18.51 -1.20 10.38
CA SER A 585 -19.46 -2.11 10.98
C SER A 585 -18.84 -2.97 12.06
N SER A 586 -19.62 -3.23 13.13
CA SER A 586 -19.20 -4.08 14.23
C SER A 586 -20.43 -4.72 14.90
N ILE A 587 -20.21 -5.70 15.77
CA ILE A 587 -21.27 -6.27 16.60
C ILE A 587 -21.70 -5.27 17.66
N GLU A 588 -20.74 -4.58 18.29
CA GLU A 588 -20.95 -3.60 19.35
C GLU A 588 -19.99 -2.41 19.22
N VAL A 589 -20.24 -1.37 20.00
CA VAL A 589 -19.36 -0.20 20.04
C VAL A 589 -18.08 -0.57 20.81
N PRO A 590 -16.88 -0.28 20.29
CA PRO A 590 -15.63 -0.53 21.01
C PRO A 590 -15.57 0.16 22.36
N HIS A 591 -15.14 -0.56 23.41
CA HIS A 591 -15.11 -0.05 24.79
C HIS A 591 -14.18 1.15 25.01
N ALA A 592 -13.12 1.29 24.22
CA ALA A 592 -12.10 2.34 24.36
C ALA A 592 -12.23 3.48 23.35
N LEU A 593 -13.47 3.79 22.93
CA LEU A 593 -13.71 4.85 21.95
C LEU A 593 -13.38 6.24 22.52
N GLN A 594 -12.52 6.99 21.82
CA GLN A 594 -12.12 8.35 22.22
C GLN A 594 -13.27 9.33 21.92
N ASN A 595 -13.52 10.27 22.83
CA ASN A 595 -14.56 11.30 22.67
C ASN A 595 -14.37 12.14 21.40
N ASP A 596 -13.13 12.33 20.96
CA ASP A 596 -12.82 13.08 19.74
C ASP A 596 -13.31 12.34 18.50
N LEU A 597 -13.11 11.02 18.41
CA LEU A 597 -13.65 10.21 17.33
C LEU A 597 -15.16 10.06 17.42
N PHE A 598 -15.69 9.82 18.64
CA PHE A 598 -17.12 9.72 18.86
C PHE A 598 -17.88 10.94 18.30
N SER A 599 -17.36 12.14 18.54
CA SER A 599 -17.99 13.37 18.04
C SER A 599 -18.07 13.48 16.50
N ARG A 600 -17.38 12.61 15.78
CA ARG A 600 -17.33 12.54 14.32
C ARG A 600 -18.10 11.36 13.73
N MET A 601 -18.67 10.52 14.59
CA MET A 601 -19.38 9.30 14.17
C MET A 601 -20.88 9.49 14.28
N SER A 602 -21.60 8.65 13.55
CA SER A 602 -23.05 8.46 13.69
C SER A 602 -23.39 6.98 13.68
N PHE A 603 -24.06 6.55 14.74
CA PHE A 603 -24.32 5.14 15.03
C PHE A 603 -25.70 4.72 14.55
N PHE A 604 -25.78 3.58 13.89
CA PHE A 604 -27.03 2.97 13.44
C PHE A 604 -27.12 1.55 13.98
N ASN A 605 -28.15 1.30 14.78
CA ASN A 605 -28.47 -0.03 15.28
C ASN A 605 -29.29 -0.78 14.24
N ILE A 606 -28.70 -1.83 13.68
CA ILE A 606 -29.35 -2.65 12.65
C ILE A 606 -29.94 -3.89 13.31
N SER A 607 -31.27 -3.95 13.31
CA SER A 607 -32.01 -5.10 13.86
C SER A 607 -32.13 -6.22 12.82
N LYS A 608 -32.22 -7.46 13.31
CA LYS A 608 -32.35 -8.66 12.49
C LYS A 608 -33.58 -8.57 11.57
N LYS A 609 -33.41 -8.81 10.29
CA LYS A 609 -34.46 -8.83 9.28
C LYS A 609 -34.88 -10.26 8.93
N VAL A 610 -36.05 -10.35 8.28
CA VAL A 610 -36.45 -11.57 7.57
C VAL A 610 -35.42 -11.82 6.45
N HIS A 611 -34.90 -13.03 6.38
CA HIS A 611 -33.96 -13.43 5.37
C HIS A 611 -34.62 -13.42 3.98
N VAL A 612 -34.21 -12.47 3.13
CA VAL A 612 -34.51 -12.47 1.70
C VAL A 612 -33.30 -13.06 0.99
N ALA A 613 -33.48 -13.77 -0.12
CA ALA A 613 -32.34 -14.26 -0.90
C ALA A 613 -31.49 -13.09 -1.38
N GLU A 614 -30.18 -13.22 -1.26
CA GLU A 614 -29.25 -12.14 -1.61
C GLU A 614 -29.34 -11.76 -3.11
N SER A 615 -29.61 -12.74 -4.00
CA SER A 615 -29.87 -12.52 -5.41
C SER A 615 -31.04 -11.55 -5.64
N ASP A 616 -32.17 -11.83 -4.99
CA ASP A 616 -33.40 -11.07 -5.17
C ASP A 616 -33.24 -9.62 -4.67
N LEU A 617 -32.51 -9.48 -3.55
CA LEU A 617 -32.18 -8.17 -2.98
C LEU A 617 -31.28 -7.37 -3.91
N ASN A 618 -30.26 -7.99 -4.48
CA ASN A 618 -29.35 -7.34 -5.42
C ASN A 618 -30.06 -6.92 -6.72
N ASP A 619 -30.99 -7.77 -7.21
CA ASP A 619 -31.81 -7.43 -8.38
C ASP A 619 -32.68 -6.19 -8.16
N GLU A 620 -33.31 -6.08 -6.98
CA GLU A 620 -34.11 -4.90 -6.61
C GLU A 620 -33.23 -3.66 -6.44
N LEU A 621 -32.06 -3.79 -5.78
CA LEU A 621 -31.11 -2.69 -5.65
C LEU A 621 -30.59 -2.19 -7.01
N ASN A 622 -30.28 -3.13 -7.93
CA ASN A 622 -29.81 -2.78 -9.27
C ASN A 622 -30.86 -1.98 -10.07
N LYS A 623 -32.16 -2.24 -9.86
CA LYS A 623 -33.24 -1.46 -10.45
C LYS A 623 -33.38 -0.05 -9.83
N LEU A 624 -33.05 0.08 -8.55
CA LEU A 624 -33.17 1.35 -7.82
C LEU A 624 -31.97 2.27 -8.02
N TYR A 625 -30.73 1.72 -8.10
CA TYR A 625 -29.51 2.54 -8.15
C TYR A 625 -29.50 3.63 -9.22
N PRO A 626 -29.93 3.42 -10.49
CA PRO A 626 -29.97 4.49 -11.48
C PRO A 626 -30.82 5.67 -11.07
N LYS A 627 -31.97 5.41 -10.45
CA LYS A 627 -32.92 6.43 -9.96
C LYS A 627 -32.37 7.13 -8.73
N VAL A 628 -31.88 6.39 -7.74
CA VAL A 628 -31.26 6.94 -6.51
C VAL A 628 -30.12 7.89 -6.87
N ARG A 629 -29.25 7.52 -7.81
CA ARG A 629 -28.16 8.36 -8.29
C ARG A 629 -28.69 9.66 -8.91
N GLY A 630 -29.73 9.56 -9.75
CA GLY A 630 -30.36 10.71 -10.38
C GLY A 630 -31.01 11.65 -9.37
N GLU A 631 -31.78 11.11 -8.42
CA GLU A 631 -32.43 11.87 -7.33
C GLU A 631 -31.38 12.61 -6.49
N LEU A 632 -30.29 11.96 -6.09
CA LEU A 632 -29.22 12.57 -5.29
C LEU A 632 -28.41 13.61 -6.08
N CYS A 633 -28.17 13.41 -7.38
CA CYS A 633 -27.53 14.40 -8.24
C CYS A 633 -28.41 15.65 -8.39
N ASN A 634 -29.72 15.49 -8.64
CA ASN A 634 -30.66 16.60 -8.72
C ASN A 634 -30.81 17.36 -7.40
N LEU A 635 -30.82 16.62 -6.28
CA LEU A 635 -30.79 17.20 -4.95
C LEU A 635 -29.51 18.01 -4.71
N ALA A 636 -28.35 17.51 -5.16
CA ALA A 636 -27.08 18.24 -5.04
C ALA A 636 -27.10 19.58 -5.82
N VAL A 637 -27.71 19.61 -7.02
CA VAL A 637 -27.96 20.86 -7.77
C VAL A 637 -28.76 21.87 -6.94
N GLN A 638 -29.85 21.40 -6.31
CA GLN A 638 -30.69 22.26 -5.49
C GLN A 638 -29.95 22.78 -4.25
N ILE A 639 -29.19 21.90 -3.58
CA ILE A 639 -28.36 22.25 -2.43
C ILE A 639 -27.31 23.30 -2.82
N LEU A 640 -26.59 23.13 -3.95
CA LEU A 640 -25.58 24.08 -4.44
C LEU A 640 -26.15 25.51 -4.60
N ASN A 641 -27.42 25.63 -4.95
CA ASN A 641 -28.06 26.92 -5.15
C ASN A 641 -28.39 27.68 -3.85
N ILE A 642 -28.51 26.95 -2.72
CA ILE A 642 -29.00 27.56 -1.47
C ILE A 642 -28.08 27.37 -0.27
N ILE A 643 -27.06 26.49 -0.33
CA ILE A 643 -26.21 26.12 0.82
C ILE A 643 -25.54 27.36 1.46
N ASP A 644 -25.19 28.36 0.68
CA ASP A 644 -24.54 29.58 1.14
C ASP A 644 -25.45 30.46 2.03
N ASN A 645 -26.77 30.24 2.01
CA ASN A 645 -27.71 30.94 2.84
C ASN A 645 -27.75 30.48 4.30
N PHE A 646 -27.15 29.31 4.59
CA PHE A 646 -27.19 28.69 5.90
C PHE A 646 -25.90 28.90 6.70
N LYS A 647 -26.03 28.93 8.02
CA LYS A 647 -24.92 29.00 8.99
C LYS A 647 -24.88 27.73 9.81
N ALA A 648 -23.68 27.31 10.19
CA ALA A 648 -23.50 26.17 11.07
C ALA A 648 -24.15 26.41 12.42
N LEU A 649 -24.94 25.44 12.90
CA LEU A 649 -25.64 25.52 14.19
C LEU A 649 -24.75 25.05 15.36
N GLY A 650 -23.60 24.41 15.07
CA GLY A 650 -22.66 23.95 16.09
C GLY A 650 -23.16 22.77 16.94
N ILE A 651 -24.14 22.00 16.45
CA ILE A 651 -24.72 20.87 17.18
C ILE A 651 -23.70 19.74 17.38
N LYS A 652 -22.87 19.52 16.36
CA LYS A 652 -21.70 18.62 16.39
C LYS A 652 -20.50 19.32 15.71
N ARG A 653 -19.33 18.67 15.63
CA ARG A 653 -18.14 19.20 14.92
C ARG A 653 -18.25 19.12 13.39
N HIS A 654 -19.43 19.32 12.82
CA HIS A 654 -19.75 19.12 11.41
C HIS A 654 -20.31 20.40 10.75
N GLY A 655 -19.66 21.54 10.92
CA GLY A 655 -20.22 22.83 10.48
C GLY A 655 -20.69 22.90 9.04
N ASP A 656 -19.93 22.32 8.09
CA ASP A 656 -20.33 22.29 6.68
C ASP A 656 -21.43 21.25 6.42
N PHE A 657 -21.43 20.13 7.14
CA PHE A 657 -22.54 19.18 7.11
C PHE A 657 -23.82 19.76 7.72
N ASP A 658 -23.70 20.61 8.76
CA ASP A 658 -24.83 21.34 9.32
C ASP A 658 -25.50 22.26 8.26
N LYS A 659 -24.71 23.00 7.48
CA LYS A 659 -25.22 23.84 6.39
C LYS A 659 -25.90 23.00 5.32
N LEU A 660 -25.26 21.90 4.90
CA LEU A 660 -25.84 21.00 3.91
C LEU A 660 -27.15 20.37 4.41
N GLY A 661 -27.19 19.93 5.67
CA GLY A 661 -28.38 19.32 6.26
C GLY A 661 -29.55 20.30 6.38
N GLN A 662 -29.31 21.59 6.71
CA GLN A 662 -30.30 22.63 6.71
C GLN A 662 -30.83 22.89 5.29
N ALA A 663 -29.91 23.00 4.30
CA ALA A 663 -30.29 23.15 2.91
C ALA A 663 -31.09 21.94 2.40
N TYR A 664 -30.68 20.72 2.74
CA TYR A 664 -31.45 19.51 2.44
C TYR A 664 -32.86 19.57 3.00
N CYS A 665 -33.04 19.87 4.28
CA CYS A 665 -34.33 19.89 4.93
C CYS A 665 -35.25 21.01 4.36
N SER A 666 -34.71 22.18 4.00
CA SER A 666 -35.47 23.24 3.38
C SER A 666 -36.02 22.87 1.99
N ILE A 667 -35.37 21.92 1.29
CA ILE A 667 -35.82 21.43 -0.01
C ILE A 667 -36.88 20.33 0.14
N VAL A 668 -36.64 19.34 1.04
CA VAL A 668 -37.41 18.09 1.06
C VAL A 668 -38.51 18.05 2.15
N ALA A 669 -38.46 18.94 3.11
CA ALA A 669 -39.38 18.92 4.25
C ALA A 669 -39.69 20.34 4.79
N ASP A 670 -39.08 20.73 5.91
CA ASP A 670 -39.19 21.99 6.63
C ASP A 670 -37.86 22.30 7.32
N GLU A 671 -37.50 23.56 7.43
CA GLU A 671 -36.27 23.99 8.12
C GLU A 671 -36.19 23.49 9.59
N LYS A 672 -37.33 23.35 10.26
CA LYS A 672 -37.39 22.81 11.64
C LYS A 672 -36.99 21.33 11.71
N MET A 673 -37.22 20.60 10.64
CA MET A 673 -36.92 19.15 10.56
C MET A 673 -35.46 18.88 10.86
N TYR A 674 -34.53 19.68 10.37
CA TYR A 674 -33.11 19.50 10.65
C TYR A 674 -32.78 19.45 12.15
N LYS A 675 -33.33 20.40 12.93
CA LYS A 675 -33.12 20.40 14.39
C LYS A 675 -33.72 19.17 15.05
N MET A 676 -34.89 18.69 14.58
CA MET A 676 -35.52 17.47 15.10
C MET A 676 -34.68 16.24 14.77
N ILE A 677 -34.19 16.09 13.54
CA ILE A 677 -33.30 15.01 13.12
C ILE A 677 -32.03 15.01 13.97
N MET A 678 -31.39 16.16 14.13
CA MET A 678 -30.16 16.27 14.90
C MET A 678 -30.35 15.98 16.39
N LYS A 679 -31.45 16.47 16.99
CA LYS A 679 -31.80 16.11 18.39
C LYS A 679 -31.96 14.60 18.54
N TYR A 680 -32.71 13.97 17.64
CA TYR A 680 -32.89 12.53 17.61
C TYR A 680 -31.55 11.80 17.44
N ARG A 681 -30.70 12.18 16.46
CA ARG A 681 -29.41 11.54 16.19
C ARG A 681 -28.45 11.68 17.34
N VAL A 682 -28.34 12.85 17.97
CA VAL A 682 -27.49 13.08 19.15
C VAL A 682 -27.91 12.13 20.28
N LYS A 683 -29.21 11.96 20.51
CA LYS A 683 -29.74 11.03 21.52
C LYS A 683 -29.40 9.58 21.20
N VAL A 684 -29.61 9.14 19.95
CA VAL A 684 -29.30 7.76 19.50
C VAL A 684 -27.80 7.46 19.61
N ASP A 685 -26.97 8.37 19.13
CA ASP A 685 -25.50 8.21 19.13
C ASP A 685 -24.97 8.16 20.58
N SER A 686 -25.48 9.01 21.48
CA SER A 686 -25.11 9.03 22.88
C SER A 686 -25.51 7.73 23.61
N LEU A 687 -26.72 7.24 23.36
CA LEU A 687 -27.20 5.98 23.92
C LEU A 687 -26.35 4.78 23.45
N ALA A 688 -25.89 4.78 22.18
CA ALA A 688 -25.02 3.73 21.66
C ALA A 688 -23.72 3.62 22.48
N VAL A 689 -23.11 4.76 22.83
CA VAL A 689 -21.88 4.79 23.64
C VAL A 689 -22.14 4.54 25.12
N ILE A 690 -23.23 5.04 25.67
CA ILE A 690 -23.63 4.79 27.07
C ILE A 690 -23.77 3.28 27.34
N LYS A 691 -24.34 2.53 26.40
CA LYS A 691 -24.50 1.08 26.50
C LYS A 691 -23.18 0.31 26.56
N THR A 692 -22.04 0.89 26.18
CA THR A 692 -20.73 0.24 26.35
C THR A 692 -20.27 0.16 27.80
N SER A 693 -20.87 0.95 28.68
CA SER A 693 -20.63 0.92 30.14
C SER A 693 -21.87 0.38 30.86
N ASN A 694 -21.83 -0.90 31.23
CA ASN A 694 -22.94 -1.53 31.94
C ASN A 694 -23.45 -0.72 33.12
N ILE A 695 -22.52 -0.14 33.90
CA ILE A 695 -22.89 0.65 35.10
C ILE A 695 -23.59 1.96 34.72
N ILE A 696 -23.16 2.63 33.64
CA ILE A 696 -23.79 3.89 33.19
C ILE A 696 -25.16 3.59 32.53
N ASP A 697 -25.29 2.49 31.79
CA ASP A 697 -26.57 2.07 31.23
C ASP A 697 -27.60 1.78 32.32
N VAL A 698 -27.20 1.07 33.37
CA VAL A 698 -28.07 0.80 34.53
C VAL A 698 -28.37 2.11 35.30
N PHE A 699 -27.38 2.99 35.43
CA PHE A 699 -27.60 4.31 36.04
C PHE A 699 -28.62 5.12 35.29
N VAL A 700 -28.55 5.17 33.95
CA VAL A 700 -29.53 5.86 33.09
C VAL A 700 -30.94 5.32 33.33
N LYS A 701 -31.12 3.99 33.24
CA LYS A 701 -32.41 3.33 33.45
C LYS A 701 -32.95 3.60 34.87
N PHE A 702 -32.05 3.62 35.86
CA PHE A 702 -32.43 3.92 37.26
C PHE A 702 -32.94 5.35 37.40
N ILE A 703 -32.24 6.35 36.81
CA ILE A 703 -32.69 7.74 36.86
C ILE A 703 -33.99 7.95 36.08
N GLU A 704 -34.11 7.37 34.86
CA GLU A 704 -35.36 7.43 34.07
C GLU A 704 -36.56 6.86 34.84
N SER A 705 -36.39 5.73 35.54
CA SER A 705 -37.45 5.12 36.35
C SER A 705 -37.88 5.96 37.56
N ASN A 706 -36.93 6.74 38.11
CA ASN A 706 -37.23 7.64 39.24
C ASN A 706 -37.67 9.02 38.80
N LYS A 707 -37.59 9.37 37.53
CA LYS A 707 -37.86 10.68 36.90
C LYS A 707 -36.94 11.79 37.40
N PHE A 708 -36.84 11.99 38.70
CA PHE A 708 -35.87 12.88 39.38
C PHE A 708 -35.60 12.38 40.79
N MET A 709 -34.41 12.71 41.32
CA MET A 709 -34.06 12.38 42.72
C MET A 709 -32.97 13.30 43.24
N PHE A 710 -33.03 13.52 44.56
CA PHE A 710 -31.93 14.11 45.34
C PHE A 710 -31.15 13.01 46.06
N ALA A 711 -29.86 12.88 45.76
CA ALA A 711 -29.05 11.81 46.30
C ALA A 711 -27.57 12.19 46.40
N THR A 712 -26.83 11.55 47.31
CA THR A 712 -25.37 11.54 47.26
C THR A 712 -24.88 10.44 46.30
N MET A 713 -23.62 10.49 45.87
CA MET A 713 -23.01 9.41 45.07
C MET A 713 -23.00 8.08 45.85
N THR A 714 -22.94 8.12 47.15
CA THR A 714 -23.05 6.92 48.01
C THR A 714 -24.43 6.32 47.92
N ASP A 715 -25.49 7.14 47.95
CA ASP A 715 -26.88 6.68 47.82
C ASP A 715 -27.10 6.03 46.44
N ILE A 716 -26.68 6.70 45.38
CA ILE A 716 -26.76 6.13 44.02
C ILE A 716 -26.01 4.82 43.94
N PHE A 717 -24.77 4.77 44.41
CA PHE A 717 -23.98 3.54 44.40
C PHE A 717 -24.68 2.38 45.13
N ASN A 718 -25.20 2.63 46.34
CA ASN A 718 -25.93 1.65 47.10
C ASN A 718 -27.21 1.14 46.42
N CYS A 719 -27.88 2.00 45.65
CA CYS A 719 -29.02 1.62 44.83
C CYS A 719 -28.58 0.76 43.65
N LEU A 720 -27.54 1.17 42.93
CA LEU A 720 -27.04 0.41 41.78
C LEU A 720 -26.48 -0.95 42.16
N VAL A 721 -25.81 -1.09 43.31
CA VAL A 721 -25.33 -2.38 43.82
C VAL A 721 -26.45 -3.39 43.99
N LYS A 722 -27.66 -2.93 44.34
CA LYS A 722 -28.83 -3.82 44.52
C LYS A 722 -29.48 -4.25 43.19
N ILE A 723 -29.21 -3.51 42.11
CA ILE A 723 -29.86 -3.71 40.79
C ILE A 723 -28.90 -4.40 39.78
N CYS A 724 -27.61 -4.09 39.89
CA CYS A 724 -26.60 -4.59 38.99
C CYS A 724 -26.15 -6.02 39.31
N ASP A 725 -25.71 -6.74 38.26
CA ASP A 725 -24.93 -7.97 38.46
C ASP A 725 -23.63 -7.67 39.20
N PRO A 726 -23.25 -8.45 40.22
CA PRO A 726 -22.03 -8.31 40.98
C PRO A 726 -20.77 -8.19 40.09
N ASN A 727 -20.71 -8.89 38.96
CA ASN A 727 -19.60 -8.83 37.99
C ASN A 727 -19.48 -7.46 37.32
N SER A 728 -20.59 -6.76 37.12
CA SER A 728 -20.63 -5.44 36.51
C SER A 728 -20.10 -4.32 37.40
N ILE A 729 -20.12 -4.56 38.70
CA ILE A 729 -19.68 -3.59 39.73
C ILE A 729 -18.19 -3.77 40.03
N GLY A 730 -17.68 -4.99 40.07
CA GLY A 730 -16.28 -5.31 40.34
C GLY A 730 -15.74 -4.59 41.60
N ASN A 731 -14.60 -3.89 41.46
CA ASN A 731 -13.96 -3.10 42.52
C ASN A 731 -14.44 -1.64 42.56
N MET A 732 -15.62 -1.32 42.00
CA MET A 732 -16.15 0.04 42.00
C MET A 732 -16.56 0.51 43.38
N ASN A 733 -16.41 1.80 43.62
CA ASN A 733 -16.86 2.48 44.84
C ASN A 733 -17.53 3.81 44.49
N PRO A 734 -18.16 4.52 45.41
CA PRO A 734 -18.86 5.78 45.14
C PRO A 734 -17.97 6.83 44.44
N ALA A 735 -16.68 6.90 44.79
CA ALA A 735 -15.75 7.83 44.16
C ALA A 735 -15.40 7.47 42.71
N THR A 736 -15.25 6.19 42.43
CA THR A 736 -15.03 5.68 41.04
C THR A 736 -16.27 5.87 40.19
N LEU A 737 -17.48 5.60 40.74
CA LEU A 737 -18.75 5.86 40.08
C LEU A 737 -18.89 7.34 39.71
N SER A 738 -18.58 8.25 40.64
CA SER A 738 -18.60 9.68 40.40
C SER A 738 -17.68 10.09 39.25
N LYS A 739 -16.49 9.49 39.13
CA LYS A 739 -15.55 9.73 38.00
C LYS A 739 -16.12 9.21 36.68
N GLU A 740 -16.71 8.03 36.68
CA GLU A 740 -17.35 7.48 35.46
C GLU A 740 -18.55 8.34 35.06
N ILE A 741 -19.46 8.72 35.95
CA ILE A 741 -20.59 9.57 35.63
C ILE A 741 -20.10 10.90 35.01
N ARG A 742 -19.06 11.51 35.57
CA ARG A 742 -18.47 12.75 35.04
C ARG A 742 -17.87 12.56 33.64
N LYS A 743 -17.26 11.43 33.38
CA LYS A 743 -16.72 11.09 32.04
C LYS A 743 -17.83 11.07 30.98
N TYR A 744 -19.04 10.63 31.36
CA TYR A 744 -20.21 10.54 30.50
C TYR A 744 -21.14 11.75 30.60
N SER A 745 -20.81 12.81 31.36
CA SER A 745 -21.74 13.92 31.68
C SER A 745 -22.34 14.58 30.45
N SER A 746 -21.57 14.88 29.41
CA SER A 746 -22.07 15.49 28.17
C SER A 746 -23.01 14.57 27.37
N LEU A 747 -22.77 13.25 27.44
CA LEU A 747 -23.64 12.25 26.80
C LEU A 747 -24.95 12.09 27.58
N LEU A 748 -24.89 12.09 28.92
CA LEU A 748 -26.06 12.04 29.79
C LEU A 748 -26.95 13.27 29.56
N GLU A 749 -26.36 14.46 29.50
CA GLU A 749 -27.10 15.70 29.18
C GLU A 749 -27.76 15.62 27.79
N SER A 750 -27.09 15.07 26.80
CA SER A 750 -27.62 14.93 25.45
C SER A 750 -28.81 13.98 25.32
N ILE A 751 -28.97 13.04 26.25
CA ILE A 751 -30.13 12.13 26.34
C ILE A 751 -31.20 12.64 27.31
N GLY A 752 -31.06 13.86 27.85
CA GLY A 752 -32.02 14.48 28.73
C GLY A 752 -31.84 14.13 30.23
N ILE A 753 -30.65 13.61 30.62
CA ILE A 753 -30.32 13.42 32.04
C ILE A 753 -29.46 14.59 32.51
N THR A 754 -30.05 15.46 33.31
CA THR A 754 -29.39 16.59 33.91
C THR A 754 -28.92 16.25 35.33
N ILE A 755 -27.67 16.63 35.65
CA ILE A 755 -27.05 16.44 36.94
C ILE A 755 -26.62 17.79 37.48
N VAL A 756 -27.25 18.23 38.58
CA VAL A 756 -26.95 19.51 39.22
C VAL A 756 -26.25 19.27 40.55
N GLU A 757 -25.10 19.89 40.74
CA GLU A 757 -24.37 19.82 42.02
C GLU A 757 -25.00 20.71 43.07
N GLY A 758 -25.27 20.15 44.26
CA GLY A 758 -25.70 20.85 45.44
C GLY A 758 -24.56 21.04 46.45
N GLY A 759 -24.92 21.38 47.69
CA GLY A 759 -23.96 21.54 48.77
C GLY A 759 -23.47 20.19 49.36
N LYS A 760 -22.68 20.24 50.41
CA LYS A 760 -22.23 19.07 51.15
C LYS A 760 -23.07 18.84 52.43
N VAL A 761 -23.35 17.59 52.67
CA VAL A 761 -23.90 17.05 53.97
C VAL A 761 -22.89 16.02 54.53
N ASP A 762 -23.13 15.48 55.71
CA ASP A 762 -22.20 14.52 56.36
C ASP A 762 -21.95 13.27 55.54
N SER A 763 -22.93 12.80 54.75
CA SER A 763 -22.81 11.65 53.84
C SER A 763 -22.14 11.95 52.52
N GLY A 764 -21.79 13.22 52.24
CA GLY A 764 -21.10 13.62 51.00
C GLY A 764 -21.74 14.81 50.32
N ARG A 765 -21.39 15.01 49.04
CA ARG A 765 -22.00 16.03 48.19
C ARG A 765 -23.36 15.54 47.64
N VAL A 766 -24.37 16.35 47.77
CA VAL A 766 -25.71 16.07 47.22
C VAL A 766 -25.80 16.51 45.75
N TYR A 767 -26.50 15.75 44.98
CA TYR A 767 -26.83 16.03 43.59
C TYR A 767 -28.33 15.95 43.35
N LEU A 768 -28.82 16.76 42.42
CA LEU A 768 -30.13 16.57 41.85
C LEU A 768 -29.96 15.92 40.47
N PHE A 769 -30.50 14.75 40.27
CA PHE A 769 -30.56 14.02 39.04
C PHE A 769 -31.97 14.16 38.45
N ILE A 770 -32.10 14.50 37.15
CA ILE A 770 -33.35 14.70 36.46
C ILE A 770 -33.33 13.99 35.11
N ALA A 771 -34.33 13.17 34.85
CA ALA A 771 -34.64 12.64 33.52
C ALA A 771 -35.71 13.55 32.88
N GLU A 772 -35.27 14.58 32.14
CA GLU A 772 -36.13 15.68 31.65
C GLU A 772 -37.32 15.21 30.81
N ASP A 773 -37.13 14.22 29.95
CA ASP A 773 -38.17 13.63 29.10
C ASP A 773 -39.24 12.86 29.90
N HIS A 774 -39.03 12.56 31.19
CA HIS A 774 -39.91 11.78 32.05
C HIS A 774 -40.56 12.59 33.16
N VAL A 775 -40.28 13.89 33.26
CA VAL A 775 -40.82 14.77 34.30
C VAL A 775 -42.06 15.54 33.79
N ASP A 776 -43.11 15.55 34.59
CA ASP A 776 -44.33 16.28 34.28
C ASP A 776 -44.08 17.79 34.23
N SER A 777 -44.77 18.50 33.36
CA SER A 777 -44.54 19.92 33.07
C SER A 777 -44.63 20.81 34.32
N ASN A 778 -45.49 20.52 35.28
CA ASN A 778 -45.63 21.30 36.51
C ASN A 778 -44.41 21.09 37.42
N VAL A 779 -43.92 19.86 37.53
CA VAL A 779 -42.73 19.52 38.32
C VAL A 779 -41.47 20.09 37.67
N ALA A 780 -41.42 20.12 36.37
CA ALA A 780 -40.28 20.68 35.60
C ALA A 780 -40.06 22.16 35.91
N VAL A 781 -41.12 22.95 36.05
CA VAL A 781 -41.06 24.40 36.43
C VAL A 781 -40.48 24.58 37.82
N GLU A 782 -40.79 23.68 38.76
CA GLU A 782 -40.27 23.70 40.12
C GLU A 782 -38.80 23.29 40.17
N LEU A 783 -38.43 22.26 39.45
CA LEU A 783 -37.07 21.82 39.34
C LEU A 783 -36.15 22.85 38.68
N GLU A 784 -36.64 23.65 37.72
CA GLU A 784 -35.89 24.76 37.13
C GLU A 784 -35.54 25.84 38.19
N LYS A 785 -36.44 26.13 39.14
CA LYS A 785 -36.11 27.05 40.25
C LYS A 785 -35.02 26.47 41.17
N ILE A 786 -35.02 25.16 41.37
CA ILE A 786 -34.03 24.46 42.20
C ILE A 786 -32.70 24.39 41.47
N LYS A 787 -32.67 24.15 40.16
CA LYS A 787 -31.45 24.18 39.35
C LYS A 787 -30.68 25.50 39.49
N LEU A 788 -31.40 26.61 39.58
CA LEU A 788 -30.84 27.96 39.71
C LEU A 788 -30.31 28.28 41.11
N ASN A 789 -30.64 27.45 42.13
CA ASN A 789 -30.20 27.66 43.47
C ASN A 789 -29.70 26.35 44.13
N PRO A 790 -28.40 26.03 44.04
CA PRO A 790 -27.80 24.79 44.55
C PRO A 790 -28.04 24.56 46.04
N SER A 791 -28.27 25.59 46.87
CA SER A 791 -28.53 25.43 48.29
C SER A 791 -29.90 24.78 48.56
N LEU A 792 -30.88 24.93 47.68
CA LEU A 792 -32.17 24.26 47.79
C LEU A 792 -32.04 22.76 47.58
N ILE A 793 -31.07 22.28 46.79
CA ILE A 793 -30.80 20.86 46.58
C ILE A 793 -30.52 20.13 47.90
N CYS A 794 -29.67 20.75 48.75
CA CYS A 794 -29.38 20.16 50.05
C CYS A 794 -30.59 20.18 50.97
N LYS A 795 -31.37 21.30 50.95
CA LYS A 795 -32.57 21.43 51.79
C LYS A 795 -33.58 20.36 51.41
N GLU A 796 -33.85 20.15 50.13
CA GLU A 796 -34.76 19.10 49.71
C GLU A 796 -34.27 17.69 50.04
N TYR A 797 -32.96 17.42 49.86
CA TYR A 797 -32.37 16.17 50.28
C TYR A 797 -32.55 15.90 51.77
N CYS A 798 -32.27 16.91 52.63
CA CYS A 798 -32.44 16.81 54.09
C CYS A 798 -33.92 16.61 54.44
N ASN A 799 -34.86 17.33 53.80
CA ASN A 799 -36.29 17.16 54.02
C ASN A 799 -36.75 15.74 53.72
N ILE A 800 -36.36 15.19 52.58
CA ILE A 800 -36.73 13.83 52.17
C ILE A 800 -36.18 12.78 53.07
N ASN A 801 -34.96 12.94 53.59
CA ASN A 801 -34.27 11.96 54.38
C ASN A 801 -34.41 12.20 55.90
N GLY A 802 -35.21 13.21 56.31
CA GLY A 802 -35.44 13.51 57.73
C GLY A 802 -34.20 13.98 58.49
N ILE A 803 -33.22 14.56 57.77
CA ILE A 803 -31.98 15.10 58.33
C ILE A 803 -32.23 16.56 58.71
N LYS A 804 -32.08 16.88 59.98
CA LYS A 804 -32.28 18.22 60.51
C LYS A 804 -31.08 19.14 60.26
#